data_46aa990a29d8f859fcec15d7905a0ed4
#
_entry.id   46aa990a29d8f859fcec15d7905a0ed4
#
_cell.length_a   1.000
_cell.length_b   1.000
_cell.length_c   1.000
_cell.angle_alpha   90.00
_cell.angle_beta   90.00
_cell.angle_gamma   90.00
#
_symmetry.space_group_name_H-M   'P 1'
#
loop_
_entity.id
_entity.type
_entity.pdbx_description
1 polymer ?
#
loop_
_entity_poly.entity_id
_entity_poly.type
_entity_poly.pdbx_seq_one_letter_code
_entity_poly.pdbx_strand_id
1 'polypeptide(L)'
;MNTEIKTEYGADQIQILEGLEAVRKRPGMYIGSTSSRGLHHLVYEIVDNAVDEALAGYCDTVEVTINKDNSITVIDNGRGIPVGINHKAGIPAVEVVFTILHAGGKFGGGGYKVSGGLHGVGASVVNALSTWLEVTIYHEGKIYRQRYERGKTIYKLKVIGDCDSEKTGTMVTFHPDPEIFEETVFDFHTLKHRFREIAFLTKGLKIIAKDNRGEEPKETVFHYEGGIREFVQYLNKSTTALYEEILYFEGTKDGVMVEVAMQHNDSYTENTYGFVNNITTPEGGTHEVGFRNALTKTFNEYARKNKLLKDSDANLSGEDIREGLTAIISVKIEDPQFEGQTKQKLGNSEARGAVDNIVANQLEIYLEQNPAVAKIIIEKSVLSQRARDAARKARDLTRRKTALEGMSLPGKLADCMDKDPSKCEIYIVEGDSAGGSAKTARSRATQAILPLRGKILNVEKARLDRIYANAEIKAMITAFGTGIHEDFDISKLRYNKIIIMTDADVDGAHIATLLLTFLYRFMPELIKQGHVYLAKPPLFKIERNKKVYYAYSEKEQDEILNEIGRDGNNRIQRYKGLGEMDAEQLWETTMDPERRILLKVVMDEETSSEVDLTFKTLMGDKVEPRREFIEENARYVKNLDI
;
A
#
# COMPACT_ATOMS: atom_id res chain seq x y z
N MET A 1 30.33 -21.54 34.66
CA MET A 1 29.87 -20.58 35.68
C MET A 1 28.65 -19.86 35.14
N ASN A 2 27.46 -20.29 35.58
CA ASN A 2 26.20 -19.61 35.24
C ASN A 2 26.11 -18.35 36.09
N THR A 3 26.31 -17.20 35.50
CA THR A 3 25.97 -15.92 36.10
C THR A 3 24.45 -15.69 35.90
N GLU A 4 23.64 -16.08 36.86
CA GLU A 4 22.26 -15.60 36.97
C GLU A 4 22.29 -14.09 37.14
N ILE A 5 21.91 -13.35 36.12
CA ILE A 5 21.61 -11.93 36.23
C ILE A 5 20.26 -11.84 36.95
N LYS A 6 20.27 -11.73 38.28
CA LYS A 6 19.12 -11.31 39.06
C LYS A 6 18.86 -9.83 38.77
N THR A 7 18.03 -9.54 37.80
CA THR A 7 17.41 -8.22 37.63
C THR A 7 16.33 -8.10 38.71
N GLU A 8 16.61 -7.41 39.82
CA GLU A 8 15.58 -6.99 40.77
C GLU A 8 14.64 -6.01 40.02
N TYR A 9 13.42 -6.48 39.71
CA TYR A 9 12.37 -5.62 39.17
C TYR A 9 11.75 -4.82 40.33
N GLY A 10 12.27 -3.61 40.56
CA GLY A 10 11.84 -2.69 41.61
C GLY A 10 11.08 -1.47 41.07
N ALA A 11 10.42 -0.73 41.93
CA ALA A 11 9.65 0.46 41.56
C ALA A 11 10.49 1.52 40.84
N ASP A 12 11.78 1.65 41.13
CA ASP A 12 12.71 2.60 40.52
C ASP A 12 13.09 2.23 39.04
N GLN A 13 12.73 1.03 38.60
CA GLN A 13 12.93 0.61 37.22
C GLN A 13 11.76 1.00 36.30
N ILE A 14 10.65 1.48 36.86
CA ILE A 14 9.52 2.02 36.11
C ILE A 14 9.89 3.43 35.67
N GLN A 15 10.28 3.56 34.38
CA GLN A 15 10.60 4.86 33.79
C GLN A 15 9.32 5.56 33.33
N ILE A 16 9.13 6.80 33.79
CA ILE A 16 8.09 7.69 33.27
C ILE A 16 8.71 8.52 32.15
N LEU A 17 8.17 8.40 30.95
CA LEU A 17 8.57 9.20 29.79
C LEU A 17 7.58 10.36 29.66
N GLU A 18 8.08 11.59 29.69
CA GLU A 18 7.24 12.78 29.58
C GLU A 18 7.43 13.48 28.23
N GLY A 19 6.35 14.06 27.69
CA GLY A 19 6.36 14.89 26.50
C GLY A 19 6.95 14.22 25.25
N LEU A 20 7.72 14.96 24.47
CA LEU A 20 8.27 14.51 23.20
C LEU A 20 9.42 13.49 23.32
N GLU A 21 9.96 13.31 24.52
CA GLU A 21 10.97 12.26 24.75
C GLU A 21 10.37 10.85 24.60
N ALA A 22 9.09 10.69 24.98
CA ALA A 22 8.35 9.44 24.76
C ALA A 22 8.25 9.09 23.29
N VAL A 23 8.01 10.09 22.43
CA VAL A 23 7.93 9.91 20.97
C VAL A 23 9.27 9.44 20.40
N ARG A 24 10.37 10.06 20.80
CA ARG A 24 11.73 9.67 20.31
C ARG A 24 12.15 8.28 20.77
N LYS A 25 11.77 7.86 21.99
CA LYS A 25 12.07 6.51 22.52
C LYS A 25 11.19 5.41 21.91
N ARG A 26 9.98 5.72 21.50
CA ARG A 26 9.00 4.76 20.97
C ARG A 26 8.30 5.33 19.72
N PRO A 27 9.04 5.67 18.65
CA PRO A 27 8.46 6.31 17.46
C PRO A 27 7.39 5.44 16.79
N GLY A 28 7.58 4.12 16.77
CA GLY A 28 6.61 3.18 16.19
C GLY A 28 5.20 3.25 16.77
N MET A 29 5.03 3.74 18.01
CA MET A 29 3.70 3.95 18.61
C MET A 29 2.93 5.10 17.94
N TYR A 30 3.62 6.05 17.33
CA TYR A 30 3.03 7.27 16.76
C TYR A 30 3.00 7.25 15.22
N ILE A 31 4.02 6.67 14.57
CA ILE A 31 4.17 6.63 13.11
C ILE A 31 4.17 5.21 12.54
N GLY A 32 3.87 4.20 13.34
CA GLY A 32 3.77 2.79 12.93
C GLY A 32 5.11 2.09 12.74
N SER A 33 6.12 2.73 12.15
CA SER A 33 7.46 2.16 11.94
C SER A 33 8.53 3.25 11.78
N THR A 34 9.81 2.88 11.82
CA THR A 34 10.95 3.76 11.52
C THR A 34 11.54 3.51 10.12
N SER A 35 10.89 2.66 9.33
CA SER A 35 11.23 2.40 7.94
C SER A 35 10.78 3.54 7.01
N SER A 36 10.96 3.38 5.71
CA SER A 36 10.49 4.31 4.67
C SER A 36 9.02 4.73 4.84
N ARG A 37 8.13 3.81 5.27
CA ARG A 37 6.71 4.11 5.55
C ARG A 37 6.55 5.16 6.64
N GLY A 38 7.19 4.98 7.78
CA GLY A 38 7.12 5.95 8.88
C GLY A 38 7.77 7.29 8.52
N LEU A 39 8.81 7.27 7.68
CA LEU A 39 9.43 8.49 7.15
C LEU A 39 8.43 9.33 6.35
N HIS A 40 7.71 8.71 5.40
CA HIS A 40 6.71 9.40 4.57
C HIS A 40 5.50 9.86 5.39
N HIS A 41 5.17 9.13 6.47
CA HIS A 41 4.08 9.51 7.38
C HIS A 41 4.31 10.88 8.03
N LEU A 42 5.56 11.32 8.26
CA LEU A 42 5.86 12.67 8.73
C LEU A 42 5.33 13.75 7.77
N VAL A 43 5.45 13.51 6.46
CA VAL A 43 4.93 14.43 5.43
C VAL A 43 3.41 14.46 5.48
N TYR A 44 2.78 13.28 5.60
CA TYR A 44 1.32 13.17 5.65
C TYR A 44 0.73 13.90 6.84
N GLU A 45 1.33 13.82 8.02
CA GLU A 45 0.86 14.55 9.21
C GLU A 45 0.85 16.08 9.03
N ILE A 46 1.84 16.65 8.33
CA ILE A 46 1.86 18.09 8.05
C ILE A 46 0.89 18.45 6.93
N VAL A 47 0.80 17.65 5.86
CA VAL A 47 -0.15 17.87 4.75
C VAL A 47 -1.59 17.74 5.25
N ASP A 48 -1.91 16.76 6.09
CA ASP A 48 -3.25 16.57 6.65
C ASP A 48 -3.71 17.79 7.46
N ASN A 49 -2.79 18.53 8.11
CA ASN A 49 -3.14 19.78 8.78
C ASN A 49 -3.57 20.87 7.77
N ALA A 50 -2.92 20.95 6.61
CA ALA A 50 -3.31 21.87 5.53
C ALA A 50 -4.64 21.43 4.87
N VAL A 51 -4.86 20.12 4.73
CA VAL A 51 -6.13 19.54 4.24
C VAL A 51 -7.28 19.83 5.20
N ASP A 52 -7.05 19.78 6.51
CA ASP A 52 -8.06 20.16 7.51
C ASP A 52 -8.48 21.64 7.36
N GLU A 53 -7.55 22.57 7.02
CA GLU A 53 -7.89 23.95 6.65
C GLU A 53 -8.74 24.00 5.37
N ALA A 54 -8.47 23.14 4.38
CA ALA A 54 -9.26 23.03 3.17
C ALA A 54 -10.67 22.49 3.44
N LEU A 55 -10.81 21.45 4.27
CA LEU A 55 -12.10 20.91 4.70
C LEU A 55 -12.92 21.94 5.50
N ALA A 56 -12.25 22.84 6.23
CA ALA A 56 -12.89 23.95 6.92
C ALA A 56 -13.23 25.13 5.99
N GLY A 57 -12.83 25.08 4.71
CA GLY A 57 -13.13 26.09 3.69
C GLY A 57 -12.18 27.30 3.66
N TYR A 58 -11.01 27.19 4.28
CA TYR A 58 -10.06 28.30 4.40
C TYR A 58 -8.79 28.12 3.55
N CYS A 59 -8.58 26.97 2.95
CA CYS A 59 -7.41 26.66 2.12
C CYS A 59 -7.85 26.06 0.78
N ASP A 60 -7.27 26.50 -0.31
CA ASP A 60 -7.48 25.97 -1.66
C ASP A 60 -6.20 25.49 -2.34
N THR A 61 -5.04 25.82 -1.77
CA THR A 61 -3.75 25.49 -2.36
C THR A 61 -2.75 25.02 -1.30
N VAL A 62 -2.16 23.85 -1.54
CA VAL A 62 -1.07 23.28 -0.74
C VAL A 62 0.14 23.02 -1.65
N GLU A 63 1.31 23.50 -1.26
CA GLU A 63 2.55 23.19 -1.95
C GLU A 63 3.46 22.32 -1.08
N VAL A 64 3.97 21.23 -1.63
CA VAL A 64 4.90 20.31 -0.96
C VAL A 64 6.18 20.19 -1.77
N THR A 65 7.31 20.51 -1.16
CA THR A 65 8.62 20.51 -1.83
C THR A 65 9.61 19.63 -1.09
N ILE A 66 10.23 18.68 -1.81
CA ILE A 66 11.45 18.03 -1.36
C ILE A 66 12.62 18.93 -1.75
N ASN A 67 13.32 19.48 -0.77
CA ASN A 67 14.43 20.38 -0.97
C ASN A 67 15.72 19.63 -1.38
N LYS A 68 16.74 20.38 -1.83
CA LYS A 68 18.05 19.82 -2.24
C LYS A 68 18.77 19.07 -1.12
N ASP A 69 18.59 19.49 0.12
CA ASP A 69 19.13 18.86 1.33
C ASP A 69 18.26 17.70 1.85
N ASN A 70 17.23 17.32 1.07
CA ASN A 70 16.24 16.32 1.44
C ASN A 70 15.35 16.68 2.64
N SER A 71 15.29 17.97 3.04
CA SER A 71 14.22 18.46 3.91
C SER A 71 12.90 18.59 3.15
N ILE A 72 11.79 18.61 3.86
CA ILE A 72 10.45 18.82 3.30
C ILE A 72 9.95 20.20 3.69
N THR A 73 9.40 20.92 2.72
CA THR A 73 8.64 22.14 2.95
C THR A 73 7.18 21.94 2.55
N VAL A 74 6.25 22.23 3.44
CA VAL A 74 4.80 22.25 3.18
C VAL A 74 4.30 23.66 3.39
N ILE A 75 3.60 24.21 2.41
CA ILE A 75 3.01 25.55 2.45
C ILE A 75 1.51 25.42 2.19
N ASP A 76 0.69 26.01 3.03
CA ASP A 76 -0.73 26.20 2.81
C ASP A 76 -1.09 27.69 2.78
N ASN A 77 -2.21 28.01 2.14
CA ASN A 77 -2.81 29.34 2.14
C ASN A 77 -4.04 29.44 3.07
N GLY A 78 -4.07 28.64 4.13
CA GLY A 78 -5.12 28.66 5.13
C GLY A 78 -5.06 29.87 6.06
N ARG A 79 -5.75 29.79 7.21
CA ARG A 79 -5.79 30.92 8.19
C ARG A 79 -4.45 31.18 8.88
N GLY A 80 -3.54 30.22 8.86
CA GLY A 80 -2.31 30.22 9.64
C GLY A 80 -2.54 29.77 11.10
N ILE A 81 -1.51 29.14 11.68
CA ILE A 81 -1.54 28.75 13.10
C ILE A 81 -1.57 30.01 13.96
N PRO A 82 -2.46 30.10 15.00
CA PRO A 82 -2.52 31.26 15.88
C PRO A 82 -1.18 31.59 16.54
N VAL A 83 -0.81 32.87 16.53
CA VAL A 83 0.47 33.38 17.08
C VAL A 83 0.34 33.91 18.50
N GLY A 84 -0.89 34.10 19.00
CA GLY A 84 -1.18 34.58 20.34
C GLY A 84 -0.76 33.62 21.44
N ILE A 85 -0.68 34.12 22.68
CA ILE A 85 -0.34 33.30 23.86
C ILE A 85 -1.52 32.42 24.24
N ASN A 86 -1.29 31.12 24.38
CA ASN A 86 -2.25 30.20 24.97
C ASN A 86 -2.26 30.40 26.50
N HIS A 87 -3.38 30.86 27.01
CA HIS A 87 -3.51 31.22 28.45
C HIS A 87 -3.27 30.03 29.41
N LYS A 88 -3.55 28.78 29.00
CA LYS A 88 -3.32 27.60 29.82
C LYS A 88 -1.85 27.18 29.87
N ALA A 89 -1.17 27.29 28.74
CA ALA A 89 0.24 26.87 28.61
C ALA A 89 1.23 28.01 28.89
N GLY A 90 0.79 29.28 28.82
CA GLY A 90 1.66 30.45 29.00
C GLY A 90 2.68 30.69 27.87
N ILE A 91 2.57 29.98 26.77
CA ILE A 91 3.45 30.08 25.58
C ILE A 91 2.62 30.34 24.31
N PRO A 92 3.23 30.76 23.19
CA PRO A 92 2.52 30.95 21.94
C PRO A 92 1.77 29.69 21.49
N ALA A 93 0.58 29.84 20.91
CA ALA A 93 -0.23 28.70 20.46
C ALA A 93 0.52 27.82 19.44
N VAL A 94 1.33 28.39 18.55
CA VAL A 94 2.20 27.65 17.63
C VAL A 94 3.19 26.76 18.38
N GLU A 95 3.79 27.23 19.46
CA GLU A 95 4.71 26.45 20.29
C GLU A 95 3.97 25.29 21.01
N VAL A 96 2.74 25.53 21.47
CA VAL A 96 1.87 24.47 22.02
C VAL A 96 1.65 23.35 21.00
N VAL A 97 1.31 23.68 19.73
CA VAL A 97 1.04 22.72 18.66
C VAL A 97 2.27 21.84 18.37
N PHE A 98 3.47 22.41 18.40
CA PHE A 98 4.70 21.67 18.03
C PHE A 98 5.42 21.01 19.20
N THR A 99 5.12 21.38 20.47
CA THR A 99 5.87 20.85 21.63
C THR A 99 5.05 20.07 22.65
N ILE A 100 3.71 20.19 22.61
CA ILE A 100 2.84 19.52 23.58
C ILE A 100 2.01 18.45 22.87
N LEU A 101 2.08 17.21 23.37
CA LEU A 101 1.23 16.12 22.90
C LEU A 101 -0.22 16.35 23.34
N HIS A 102 -1.16 15.88 22.52
CA HIS A 102 -2.60 16.00 22.78
C HIS A 102 -3.05 17.45 22.94
N ALA A 103 -2.46 18.35 22.18
CA ALA A 103 -2.81 19.76 22.14
C ALA A 103 -3.16 20.17 20.69
N GLY A 104 -4.24 20.93 20.52
CA GLY A 104 -4.67 21.42 19.20
C GLY A 104 -6.05 22.03 19.23
N GLY A 105 -6.39 22.78 18.16
CA GLY A 105 -7.70 23.43 17.98
C GLY A 105 -8.83 22.49 17.54
N LYS A 106 -8.55 21.18 17.44
CA LYS A 106 -9.47 20.15 16.93
C LYS A 106 -10.21 19.39 18.03
N PHE A 107 -9.93 19.68 19.31
CA PHE A 107 -10.61 19.10 20.48
C PHE A 107 -11.83 19.94 20.90
N GLY A 108 -12.97 19.83 20.20
CA GLY A 108 -14.27 20.30 20.69
C GLY A 108 -14.42 21.82 20.84
N GLY A 109 -13.96 22.62 19.90
CA GLY A 109 -13.93 24.07 20.05
C GLY A 109 -14.35 24.91 18.85
N GLY A 110 -15.23 24.43 17.97
CA GLY A 110 -15.84 25.27 16.93
C GLY A 110 -14.93 25.70 15.74
N GLY A 111 -13.65 25.35 15.74
CA GLY A 111 -12.72 25.68 14.66
C GLY A 111 -12.78 24.72 13.46
N TYR A 112 -13.09 23.45 13.73
CA TYR A 112 -13.18 22.38 12.74
C TYR A 112 -14.35 21.46 13.06
N LYS A 113 -15.33 21.34 12.16
CA LYS A 113 -16.44 20.39 12.28
C LYS A 113 -16.02 18.97 11.90
N VAL A 114 -15.11 18.87 10.98
CA VAL A 114 -14.54 17.62 10.46
C VAL A 114 -13.04 17.80 10.34
N SER A 115 -12.26 16.87 10.83
CA SER A 115 -10.80 16.88 10.67
C SER A 115 -10.24 15.46 10.59
N GLY A 116 -9.13 15.29 9.87
CA GLY A 116 -8.32 14.07 9.86
C GLY A 116 -7.38 13.98 11.08
N GLY A 117 -6.94 15.11 11.58
CA GLY A 117 -6.01 15.23 12.73
C GLY A 117 -6.71 15.15 14.07
N LEU A 118 -7.13 13.96 14.52
CA LEU A 118 -7.97 13.76 15.71
C LEU A 118 -7.22 13.76 17.03
N HIS A 119 -5.96 13.36 17.04
CA HIS A 119 -5.23 13.08 18.29
C HIS A 119 -4.41 14.27 18.80
N GLY A 120 -4.27 15.36 18.01
CA GLY A 120 -3.49 16.53 18.40
C GLY A 120 -2.01 16.22 18.65
N VAL A 121 -1.46 15.26 17.92
CA VAL A 121 -0.06 14.82 18.11
C VAL A 121 0.79 14.95 16.85
N GLY A 122 0.21 15.01 15.64
CA GLY A 122 0.94 14.93 14.38
C GLY A 122 2.08 15.93 14.27
N ALA A 123 1.81 17.22 14.42
CA ALA A 123 2.83 18.27 14.33
C ALA A 123 3.95 18.12 15.39
N SER A 124 3.61 17.78 16.62
CA SER A 124 4.57 17.58 17.69
C SER A 124 5.39 16.30 17.51
N VAL A 125 4.82 15.25 16.92
CA VAL A 125 5.53 14.02 16.53
C VAL A 125 6.55 14.30 15.42
N VAL A 126 6.17 15.05 14.36
CA VAL A 126 7.10 15.46 13.30
C VAL A 126 8.27 16.26 13.88
N ASN A 127 7.98 17.21 14.78
CA ASN A 127 9.01 17.99 15.46
C ASN A 127 9.95 17.09 16.27
N ALA A 128 9.41 16.16 17.07
CA ALA A 128 10.21 15.25 17.88
C ALA A 128 11.13 14.34 17.09
N LEU A 129 10.69 13.92 15.88
CA LEU A 129 11.40 12.97 15.01
C LEU A 129 12.24 13.66 13.92
N SER A 130 12.40 14.97 13.98
CA SER A 130 13.21 15.77 13.07
C SER A 130 14.48 16.28 13.77
N THR A 131 15.60 16.36 13.03
CA THR A 131 16.80 17.05 13.51
C THR A 131 16.52 18.50 13.78
N TRP A 132 15.75 19.13 12.87
CA TRP A 132 15.22 20.46 13.02
C TRP A 132 13.87 20.61 12.31
N LEU A 133 13.07 21.52 12.83
CA LEU A 133 11.81 21.95 12.23
C LEU A 133 11.69 23.48 12.37
N GLU A 134 11.27 24.13 11.30
CA GLU A 134 11.01 25.57 11.28
C GLU A 134 9.60 25.83 10.80
N VAL A 135 8.86 26.65 11.52
CA VAL A 135 7.52 27.11 11.14
C VAL A 135 7.54 28.59 10.86
N THR A 136 6.96 28.97 9.72
CA THR A 136 6.73 30.35 9.33
C THR A 136 5.22 30.57 9.15
N ILE A 137 4.67 31.63 9.74
CA ILE A 137 3.24 31.92 9.73
C ILE A 137 3.04 33.32 9.15
N TYR A 138 2.12 33.40 8.20
CA TYR A 138 1.65 34.69 7.62
C TYR A 138 0.33 35.06 8.29
N HIS A 139 0.32 36.15 9.05
CA HIS A 139 -0.85 36.55 9.82
C HIS A 139 -0.86 38.07 10.05
N GLU A 140 -1.99 38.72 9.74
CA GLU A 140 -2.20 40.17 9.95
C GLU A 140 -1.05 41.05 9.45
N GLY A 141 -0.60 40.83 8.20
CA GLY A 141 0.45 41.63 7.54
C GLY A 141 1.87 41.38 8.08
N LYS A 142 2.07 40.40 8.95
CA LYS A 142 3.38 40.05 9.54
C LYS A 142 3.79 38.62 9.26
N ILE A 143 5.09 38.41 9.22
CA ILE A 143 5.71 37.10 9.06
C ILE A 143 6.33 36.71 10.40
N TYR A 144 5.80 35.66 10.99
CA TYR A 144 6.27 35.07 12.24
C TYR A 144 7.11 33.85 11.95
N ARG A 145 8.14 33.58 12.77
CA ARG A 145 8.99 32.39 12.63
C ARG A 145 9.42 31.85 13.99
N GLN A 146 9.43 30.50 14.11
CA GLN A 146 9.98 29.77 15.23
C GLN A 146 10.68 28.51 14.74
N ARG A 147 11.76 28.13 15.42
CA ARG A 147 12.57 26.96 15.09
C ARG A 147 12.70 26.03 16.27
N TYR A 148 12.72 24.76 15.97
CA TYR A 148 12.85 23.65 16.93
C TYR A 148 13.98 22.73 16.47
N GLU A 149 14.61 22.04 17.44
CA GLU A 149 15.59 20.98 17.18
C GLU A 149 15.29 19.78 18.09
N ARG A 150 15.03 18.63 17.46
CA ARG A 150 14.65 17.40 18.16
C ARG A 150 13.55 17.59 19.19
N GLY A 151 12.51 18.34 18.82
CA GLY A 151 11.38 18.66 19.67
C GLY A 151 11.55 19.85 20.62
N LYS A 152 12.74 20.42 20.74
CA LYS A 152 13.03 21.53 21.67
C LYS A 152 12.99 22.88 20.96
N THR A 153 12.35 23.88 21.58
CA THR A 153 12.30 25.24 21.09
C THR A 153 13.70 25.89 21.16
N ILE A 154 14.22 26.41 20.03
CA ILE A 154 15.55 27.02 19.97
C ILE A 154 15.48 28.51 20.26
N TYR A 155 14.44 29.17 19.77
CA TYR A 155 14.18 30.59 20.08
C TYR A 155 12.68 30.87 20.11
N LYS A 156 12.29 31.90 20.87
CA LYS A 156 10.89 32.32 20.99
C LYS A 156 10.35 32.79 19.64
N LEU A 157 9.03 32.66 19.45
CA LEU A 157 8.35 33.18 18.28
C LEU A 157 8.72 34.65 18.05
N LYS A 158 9.16 34.98 16.83
CA LYS A 158 9.59 36.33 16.48
C LYS A 158 9.01 36.78 15.13
N VAL A 159 8.75 38.07 15.00
CA VAL A 159 8.44 38.70 13.72
C VAL A 159 9.75 38.86 12.95
N ILE A 160 9.78 38.38 11.70
CA ILE A 160 10.96 38.43 10.82
C ILE A 160 10.78 39.39 9.63
N GLY A 161 9.56 39.88 9.39
CA GLY A 161 9.24 40.78 8.30
C GLY A 161 7.76 41.08 8.21
N ASP A 162 7.41 41.91 7.23
CA ASP A 162 6.04 42.23 6.90
C ASP A 162 5.62 41.54 5.60
N CYS A 163 4.34 41.30 5.41
CA CYS A 163 3.74 40.75 4.20
C CYS A 163 2.46 41.52 3.85
N ASP A 164 1.84 41.18 2.73
CA ASP A 164 0.50 41.66 2.42
C ASP A 164 -0.47 41.30 3.56
N SER A 165 -1.33 42.26 3.95
CA SER A 165 -2.31 42.04 5.04
C SER A 165 -3.31 40.95 4.75
N GLU A 166 -3.59 40.64 3.48
CA GLU A 166 -4.48 39.56 3.07
C GLU A 166 -3.76 38.20 2.96
N LYS A 167 -2.43 38.23 2.98
CA LYS A 167 -1.67 36.97 2.93
C LYS A 167 -1.74 36.23 4.26
N THR A 168 -2.36 35.06 4.25
CA THR A 168 -2.40 34.14 5.38
C THR A 168 -1.82 32.78 5.00
N GLY A 169 -1.53 31.94 5.98
CA GLY A 169 -1.09 30.56 5.77
C GLY A 169 0.05 30.15 6.70
N THR A 170 0.40 28.90 6.58
CA THR A 170 1.49 28.28 7.34
C THR A 170 2.51 27.65 6.37
N MET A 171 3.78 27.82 6.68
CA MET A 171 4.88 27.09 6.03
C MET A 171 5.65 26.32 7.10
N VAL A 172 5.73 25.03 6.94
CA VAL A 172 6.50 24.12 7.81
C VAL A 172 7.61 23.50 7.00
N THR A 173 8.86 23.65 7.47
CA THR A 173 10.01 22.94 6.88
C THR A 173 10.65 22.06 7.94
N PHE A 174 10.92 20.80 7.63
CA PHE A 174 11.54 19.88 8.57
C PHE A 174 12.54 18.94 7.88
N HIS A 175 13.51 18.46 8.66
CA HIS A 175 14.50 17.47 8.21
C HIS A 175 14.45 16.25 9.13
N PRO A 176 14.19 15.04 8.62
CA PRO A 176 14.06 13.82 9.44
C PRO A 176 15.38 13.51 10.16
N ASP A 177 15.26 12.92 11.36
CA ASP A 177 16.42 12.61 12.20
C ASP A 177 17.01 11.23 11.84
N PRO A 178 18.25 11.15 11.32
CA PRO A 178 18.90 9.89 10.97
C PRO A 178 19.23 9.00 12.19
N GLU A 179 19.12 9.51 13.42
CA GLU A 179 19.21 8.69 14.63
C GLU A 179 17.92 7.87 14.89
N ILE A 180 16.81 8.23 14.22
CA ILE A 180 15.49 7.58 14.40
C ILE A 180 15.18 6.67 13.21
N PHE A 181 15.39 7.16 11.98
CA PHE A 181 14.99 6.47 10.76
C PHE A 181 16.15 5.66 10.16
N GLU A 182 15.81 4.45 9.70
CA GLU A 182 16.76 3.57 8.99
C GLU A 182 17.22 4.19 7.66
N GLU A 183 16.32 4.95 7.02
CA GLU A 183 16.54 5.70 5.79
C GLU A 183 15.85 7.06 5.92
N THR A 184 16.51 8.12 5.44
CA THR A 184 15.98 9.49 5.49
C THR A 184 15.66 10.07 4.11
N VAL A 185 15.79 9.28 3.04
CA VAL A 185 15.55 9.74 1.66
C VAL A 185 14.07 9.55 1.30
N PHE A 186 13.38 10.66 1.01
CA PHE A 186 11.99 10.62 0.59
C PHE A 186 11.83 10.12 -0.85
N ASP A 187 10.86 9.24 -1.08
CA ASP A 187 10.45 8.85 -2.42
C ASP A 187 9.35 9.77 -2.95
N PHE A 188 9.68 10.53 -4.00
CA PHE A 188 8.75 11.47 -4.63
C PHE A 188 7.54 10.77 -5.27
N HIS A 189 7.72 9.52 -5.76
CA HIS A 189 6.63 8.75 -6.36
C HIS A 189 5.57 8.38 -5.31
N THR A 190 6.00 7.89 -4.17
CA THR A 190 5.13 7.57 -3.02
C THR A 190 4.33 8.79 -2.58
N LEU A 191 4.99 9.95 -2.41
CA LEU A 191 4.31 11.19 -2.03
C LEU A 191 3.27 11.64 -3.06
N LYS A 192 3.59 11.56 -4.37
CA LYS A 192 2.65 11.92 -5.44
C LYS A 192 1.36 11.12 -5.40
N HIS A 193 1.45 9.82 -5.09
CA HIS A 193 0.26 8.98 -5.00
C HIS A 193 -0.70 9.47 -3.92
N ARG A 194 -0.18 9.70 -2.72
CA ARG A 194 -0.99 10.20 -1.61
C ARG A 194 -1.58 11.59 -1.91
N PHE A 195 -0.81 12.49 -2.51
CA PHE A 195 -1.30 13.83 -2.86
C PHE A 195 -2.40 13.79 -3.93
N ARG A 196 -2.33 12.86 -4.87
CA ARG A 196 -3.39 12.63 -5.85
C ARG A 196 -4.67 12.16 -5.19
N GLU A 197 -4.62 11.19 -4.29
CA GLU A 197 -5.78 10.73 -3.52
C GLU A 197 -6.43 11.87 -2.74
N ILE A 198 -5.62 12.63 -2.00
CA ILE A 198 -6.10 13.79 -1.23
C ILE A 198 -6.79 14.81 -2.14
N ALA A 199 -6.22 15.11 -3.30
CA ALA A 199 -6.81 16.05 -4.25
C ALA A 199 -8.14 15.56 -4.84
N PHE A 200 -8.30 14.25 -5.07
CA PHE A 200 -9.59 13.66 -5.45
C PHE A 200 -10.63 13.72 -4.33
N LEU A 201 -10.21 13.46 -3.08
CA LEU A 201 -11.10 13.45 -1.91
C LEU A 201 -11.51 14.85 -1.44
N THR A 202 -10.71 15.86 -1.79
CA THR A 202 -10.97 17.26 -1.43
C THR A 202 -11.21 18.06 -2.70
N LYS A 203 -12.45 17.99 -3.18
CA LYS A 203 -12.87 18.68 -4.41
C LYS A 203 -12.42 20.14 -4.44
N GLY A 204 -11.76 20.55 -5.52
CA GLY A 204 -11.28 21.92 -5.73
C GLY A 204 -9.96 22.26 -5.02
N LEU A 205 -9.41 21.39 -4.17
CA LEU A 205 -8.07 21.60 -3.60
C LEU A 205 -6.98 21.37 -4.65
N LYS A 206 -6.06 22.34 -4.75
CA LYS A 206 -4.88 22.26 -5.60
C LYS A 206 -3.67 21.85 -4.76
N ILE A 207 -3.03 20.72 -5.12
CA ILE A 207 -1.78 20.30 -4.50
C ILE A 207 -0.66 20.36 -5.53
N ILE A 208 0.42 21.08 -5.20
CA ILE A 208 1.60 21.25 -6.02
C ILE A 208 2.75 20.46 -5.36
N ALA A 209 3.21 19.40 -6.01
CA ALA A 209 4.32 18.58 -5.53
C ALA A 209 5.58 18.86 -6.31
N LYS A 210 6.69 19.18 -5.61
CA LYS A 210 7.99 19.52 -6.19
C LYS A 210 9.10 18.64 -5.65
N ASP A 211 10.03 18.22 -6.50
CA ASP A 211 11.28 17.56 -6.12
C ASP A 211 12.46 18.37 -6.69
N ASN A 212 13.18 19.06 -5.82
CA ASN A 212 14.28 19.95 -6.18
C ASN A 212 15.68 19.30 -6.02
N ARG A 213 15.74 17.99 -5.77
CA ARG A 213 17.02 17.29 -5.53
C ARG A 213 17.83 17.04 -6.81
N GLY A 214 17.16 16.87 -7.95
CA GLY A 214 17.81 16.67 -9.24
C GLY A 214 18.38 17.97 -9.84
N GLU A 215 19.13 17.85 -10.93
CA GLU A 215 19.60 19.00 -11.70
C GLU A 215 18.42 19.78 -12.29
N GLU A 216 17.39 19.09 -12.75
CA GLU A 216 16.12 19.66 -13.19
C GLU A 216 15.04 19.43 -12.12
N PRO A 217 14.42 20.49 -11.57
CA PRO A 217 13.30 20.34 -10.66
C PRO A 217 12.12 19.62 -11.33
N LYS A 218 11.51 18.70 -10.61
CA LYS A 218 10.27 18.02 -11.05
C LYS A 218 9.08 18.66 -10.34
N GLU A 219 8.03 18.96 -11.10
CA GLU A 219 6.79 19.50 -10.56
C GLU A 219 5.61 18.69 -11.08
N THR A 220 4.63 18.44 -10.21
CA THR A 220 3.35 17.80 -10.56
C THR A 220 2.24 18.55 -9.82
N VAL A 221 1.18 18.90 -10.54
CA VAL A 221 0.00 19.58 -9.98
C VAL A 221 -1.18 18.62 -9.99
N PHE A 222 -1.85 18.50 -8.86
CA PHE A 222 -3.08 17.73 -8.69
C PHE A 222 -4.22 18.70 -8.37
N HIS A 223 -5.28 18.68 -9.19
CA HIS A 223 -6.45 19.51 -9.00
C HIS A 223 -7.63 18.89 -9.74
N TYR A 224 -8.68 18.50 -9.00
CA TYR A 224 -9.81 17.74 -9.53
C TYR A 224 -11.14 18.36 -9.08
N GLU A 225 -11.89 18.87 -10.05
CA GLU A 225 -13.19 19.47 -9.81
C GLU A 225 -14.33 18.44 -9.68
N GLY A 226 -14.18 17.28 -10.28
CA GLY A 226 -15.16 16.19 -10.21
C GLY A 226 -15.04 15.32 -8.96
N GLY A 227 -14.00 15.54 -8.13
CA GLY A 227 -13.83 14.86 -6.85
C GLY A 227 -13.74 13.34 -6.99
N ILE A 228 -14.49 12.59 -6.17
CA ILE A 228 -14.42 11.12 -6.16
C ILE A 228 -15.00 10.47 -7.45
N ARG A 229 -15.79 11.18 -8.27
CA ARG A 229 -16.18 10.69 -9.61
C ARG A 229 -14.97 10.60 -10.52
N GLU A 230 -14.13 11.65 -10.57
CA GLU A 230 -12.87 11.63 -11.33
C GLU A 230 -11.90 10.59 -10.78
N PHE A 231 -11.95 10.31 -9.48
CA PHE A 231 -11.14 9.25 -8.88
C PHE A 231 -11.56 7.86 -9.41
N VAL A 232 -12.83 7.55 -9.47
CA VAL A 232 -13.33 6.30 -10.08
C VAL A 232 -12.91 6.22 -11.55
N GLN A 233 -13.05 7.32 -12.31
CA GLN A 233 -12.62 7.38 -13.71
C GLN A 233 -11.11 7.11 -13.86
N TYR A 234 -10.30 7.72 -13.00
CA TYR A 234 -8.86 7.49 -12.97
C TYR A 234 -8.50 6.03 -12.70
N LEU A 235 -9.14 5.40 -11.72
CA LEU A 235 -8.91 4.00 -11.38
C LEU A 235 -9.39 3.03 -12.48
N ASN A 236 -10.39 3.42 -13.27
CA ASN A 236 -10.92 2.63 -14.37
C ASN A 236 -10.22 2.87 -15.72
N LYS A 237 -9.19 3.73 -15.80
CA LYS A 237 -8.50 4.03 -17.05
C LYS A 237 -7.95 2.79 -17.77
N SER A 238 -7.55 1.76 -17.02
CA SER A 238 -6.97 0.50 -17.53
C SER A 238 -8.01 -0.61 -17.72
N THR A 239 -9.30 -0.35 -17.53
CA THR A 239 -10.41 -1.30 -17.70
C THR A 239 -11.47 -0.72 -18.64
N THR A 240 -12.40 -1.56 -19.13
CA THR A 240 -13.53 -1.10 -19.93
C THR A 240 -14.77 -0.99 -19.06
N ALA A 241 -15.31 0.21 -18.91
CA ALA A 241 -16.56 0.41 -18.19
C ALA A 241 -17.72 -0.30 -18.89
N LEU A 242 -18.63 -0.91 -18.14
CA LEU A 242 -19.81 -1.59 -18.67
C LEU A 242 -20.92 -0.60 -19.07
N TYR A 243 -20.87 0.60 -18.54
CA TYR A 243 -21.76 1.73 -18.82
C TYR A 243 -20.99 3.04 -18.61
N GLU A 244 -21.41 4.11 -19.29
CA GLU A 244 -20.65 5.37 -19.34
C GLU A 244 -20.71 6.16 -18.02
N GLU A 245 -21.87 6.18 -17.36
CA GLU A 245 -22.10 6.99 -16.18
C GLU A 245 -21.39 6.42 -14.94
N ILE A 246 -20.78 7.30 -14.15
CA ILE A 246 -20.32 6.95 -12.81
C ILE A 246 -21.44 7.25 -11.83
N LEU A 247 -21.95 6.21 -11.17
CA LEU A 247 -22.99 6.36 -10.16
C LEU A 247 -22.43 7.15 -8.97
N TYR A 248 -23.18 8.15 -8.54
CA TYR A 248 -22.78 9.01 -7.43
C TYR A 248 -23.93 9.22 -6.48
N PHE A 249 -23.68 8.99 -5.21
CA PHE A 249 -24.63 9.13 -4.12
C PHE A 249 -24.05 10.04 -3.05
N GLU A 250 -24.84 10.98 -2.55
CA GLU A 250 -24.41 11.86 -1.46
C GLU A 250 -25.56 12.13 -0.49
N GLY A 251 -25.24 12.41 0.73
CA GLY A 251 -26.22 12.77 1.75
C GLY A 251 -25.63 12.89 3.14
N THR A 252 -26.49 13.33 4.06
CA THR A 252 -26.11 13.42 5.48
C THR A 252 -27.18 12.72 6.31
N LYS A 253 -26.76 11.84 7.21
CA LYS A 253 -27.63 11.15 8.16
C LYS A 253 -26.90 10.91 9.47
N ASP A 254 -27.58 11.15 10.58
CA ASP A 254 -27.06 10.94 11.94
C ASP A 254 -25.70 11.63 12.20
N GLY A 255 -25.51 12.82 11.61
CA GLY A 255 -24.24 13.57 11.72
C GLY A 255 -23.13 13.08 10.79
N VAL A 256 -23.34 12.00 10.02
CA VAL A 256 -22.39 11.46 9.06
C VAL A 256 -22.70 11.99 7.67
N MET A 257 -21.74 12.69 7.05
CA MET A 257 -21.81 13.05 5.62
C MET A 257 -21.22 11.88 4.83
N VAL A 258 -21.94 11.45 3.80
CA VAL A 258 -21.61 10.30 2.95
C VAL A 258 -21.51 10.75 1.51
N GLU A 259 -20.43 10.38 0.84
CA GLU A 259 -20.24 10.47 -0.60
C GLU A 259 -19.78 9.11 -1.12
N VAL A 260 -20.43 8.59 -2.14
CA VAL A 260 -20.06 7.33 -2.80
C VAL A 260 -20.04 7.53 -4.30
N ALA A 261 -18.98 7.12 -4.95
CA ALA A 261 -18.90 7.02 -6.41
C ALA A 261 -18.56 5.59 -6.80
N MET A 262 -19.23 5.03 -7.80
CA MET A 262 -18.96 3.66 -8.25
C MET A 262 -19.25 3.44 -9.73
N GLN A 263 -18.55 2.47 -10.32
CA GLN A 263 -18.78 2.01 -11.70
C GLN A 263 -18.32 0.56 -11.85
N HIS A 264 -19.11 -0.25 -12.56
CA HIS A 264 -18.68 -1.60 -12.94
C HIS A 264 -17.89 -1.58 -14.26
N ASN A 265 -16.92 -2.44 -14.35
CA ASN A 265 -16.05 -2.64 -15.51
C ASN A 265 -15.93 -4.13 -15.88
N ASP A 266 -15.20 -4.43 -16.94
CA ASP A 266 -15.04 -5.78 -17.49
C ASP A 266 -14.07 -6.69 -16.71
N SER A 267 -13.44 -6.19 -15.65
CA SER A 267 -12.53 -6.98 -14.81
C SER A 267 -13.25 -7.97 -13.89
N TYR A 268 -12.49 -8.85 -13.24
CA TYR A 268 -13.00 -9.83 -12.29
C TYR A 268 -12.69 -9.47 -10.83
N THR A 269 -12.03 -8.34 -10.60
CA THR A 269 -11.61 -7.89 -9.26
C THR A 269 -12.56 -6.82 -8.70
N GLU A 270 -12.86 -6.90 -7.40
CA GLU A 270 -13.48 -5.82 -6.64
C GLU A 270 -12.40 -4.81 -6.22
N ASN A 271 -12.62 -3.52 -6.41
CA ASN A 271 -11.77 -2.43 -5.94
C ASN A 271 -12.63 -1.42 -5.20
N THR A 272 -12.78 -1.65 -3.91
CA THR A 272 -13.53 -0.77 -3.00
C THR A 272 -12.54 -0.10 -2.05
N TYR A 273 -12.55 1.23 -2.01
CA TYR A 273 -11.67 2.03 -1.15
C TYR A 273 -12.51 2.91 -0.22
N GLY A 274 -12.28 2.74 1.08
CA GLY A 274 -12.93 3.49 2.14
C GLY A 274 -12.07 4.63 2.66
N PHE A 275 -12.69 5.79 2.89
CA PHE A 275 -12.06 6.97 3.44
C PHE A 275 -12.92 7.58 4.54
N VAL A 276 -12.28 8.00 5.62
CA VAL A 276 -12.91 8.70 6.74
C VAL A 276 -12.16 9.99 7.00
N ASN A 277 -12.82 11.14 6.83
CA ASN A 277 -12.17 12.45 6.94
C ASN A 277 -10.89 12.55 6.10
N ASN A 278 -10.95 12.03 4.86
CA ASN A 278 -9.85 11.93 3.90
C ASN A 278 -8.69 10.97 4.29
N ILE A 279 -8.83 10.22 5.39
CA ILE A 279 -7.88 9.18 5.78
C ILE A 279 -8.33 7.86 5.19
N THR A 280 -7.42 7.15 4.52
CA THR A 280 -7.69 5.81 3.99
C THR A 280 -7.87 4.80 5.13
N THR A 281 -8.82 3.87 4.95
CA THR A 281 -9.10 2.79 5.89
C THR A 281 -8.82 1.43 5.23
N PRO A 282 -7.56 0.99 5.14
CA PRO A 282 -7.20 -0.23 4.41
C PRO A 282 -7.86 -1.51 4.94
N GLU A 283 -8.19 -1.54 6.22
CA GLU A 283 -8.92 -2.65 6.86
C GLU A 283 -10.44 -2.44 6.82
N GLY A 284 -10.90 -1.40 6.11
CA GLY A 284 -12.31 -1.06 5.94
C GLY A 284 -12.95 -0.48 7.19
N GLY A 285 -14.13 -0.96 7.52
CA GLY A 285 -14.89 -0.53 8.69
C GLY A 285 -16.39 -0.50 8.46
N THR A 286 -17.10 0.11 9.39
CA THR A 286 -18.58 0.14 9.41
C THR A 286 -19.19 0.79 8.19
N HIS A 287 -18.55 1.82 7.60
CA HIS A 287 -18.98 2.51 6.39
C HIS A 287 -18.95 1.58 5.16
N GLU A 288 -17.91 0.76 4.99
CA GLU A 288 -17.86 -0.24 3.91
C GLU A 288 -18.86 -1.36 4.12
N VAL A 289 -19.07 -1.80 5.37
CA VAL A 289 -20.09 -2.81 5.69
C VAL A 289 -21.49 -2.28 5.31
N GLY A 290 -21.79 -1.01 5.61
CA GLY A 290 -23.03 -0.36 5.20
C GLY A 290 -23.20 -0.34 3.67
N PHE A 291 -22.15 0.03 2.95
CA PHE A 291 -22.14 0.03 1.48
C PHE A 291 -22.39 -1.35 0.89
N ARG A 292 -21.66 -2.37 1.34
CA ARG A 292 -21.81 -3.75 0.86
C ARG A 292 -23.21 -4.31 1.13
N ASN A 293 -23.79 -3.99 2.28
CA ASN A 293 -25.15 -4.40 2.62
C ASN A 293 -26.18 -3.74 1.69
N ALA A 294 -26.07 -2.41 1.50
CA ALA A 294 -26.94 -1.66 0.61
C ALA A 294 -26.94 -2.23 -0.81
N LEU A 295 -25.75 -2.47 -1.38
CA LEU A 295 -25.63 -3.04 -2.72
C LEU A 295 -26.30 -4.41 -2.81
N THR A 296 -25.96 -5.32 -1.90
CA THR A 296 -26.42 -6.70 -1.94
C THR A 296 -27.96 -6.77 -1.83
N LYS A 297 -28.52 -6.00 -0.92
CA LYS A 297 -29.97 -5.94 -0.71
C LYS A 297 -30.68 -5.35 -1.93
N THR A 298 -30.28 -4.13 -2.34
CA THR A 298 -30.99 -3.37 -3.38
C THR A 298 -30.94 -4.06 -4.74
N PHE A 299 -29.78 -4.62 -5.14
CA PHE A 299 -29.69 -5.36 -6.41
C PHE A 299 -30.53 -6.63 -6.42
N ASN A 300 -30.57 -7.40 -5.32
CA ASN A 300 -31.41 -8.59 -5.25
C ASN A 300 -32.90 -8.24 -5.26
N GLU A 301 -33.35 -7.23 -4.51
CA GLU A 301 -34.74 -6.75 -4.50
C GLU A 301 -35.15 -6.29 -5.90
N TYR A 302 -34.35 -5.47 -6.57
CA TYR A 302 -34.61 -5.01 -7.93
C TYR A 302 -34.65 -6.17 -8.93
N ALA A 303 -33.71 -7.11 -8.88
CA ALA A 303 -33.65 -8.24 -9.78
C ALA A 303 -34.87 -9.17 -9.65
N ARG A 304 -35.37 -9.37 -8.44
CA ARG A 304 -36.59 -10.13 -8.17
C ARG A 304 -37.83 -9.39 -8.67
N LYS A 305 -37.98 -8.14 -8.31
CA LYS A 305 -39.13 -7.28 -8.71
C LYS A 305 -39.28 -7.23 -10.23
N ASN A 306 -38.17 -7.13 -10.95
CA ASN A 306 -38.14 -7.01 -12.41
C ASN A 306 -37.96 -8.37 -13.14
N LYS A 307 -38.05 -9.50 -12.43
CA LYS A 307 -37.96 -10.87 -12.98
C LYS A 307 -36.64 -11.16 -13.73
N LEU A 308 -35.56 -10.47 -13.36
CA LEU A 308 -34.20 -10.74 -13.86
C LEU A 308 -33.56 -11.95 -13.15
N LEU A 309 -34.06 -12.29 -11.96
CA LEU A 309 -33.83 -13.55 -11.25
C LEU A 309 -35.18 -14.31 -11.16
N LYS A 310 -35.14 -15.61 -11.43
CA LYS A 310 -36.31 -16.50 -11.27
C LYS A 310 -36.55 -16.77 -9.78
N ASP A 311 -37.76 -17.08 -9.40
CA ASP A 311 -38.11 -17.44 -8.01
C ASP A 311 -37.32 -18.66 -7.48
N SER A 312 -36.95 -19.56 -8.41
CA SER A 312 -36.15 -20.75 -8.11
C SER A 312 -34.66 -20.47 -7.94
N ASP A 313 -34.18 -19.32 -8.38
CA ASP A 313 -32.75 -19.01 -8.37
C ASP A 313 -32.33 -18.54 -6.96
N ALA A 314 -31.10 -18.85 -6.54
CA ALA A 314 -30.56 -18.31 -5.32
C ALA A 314 -30.32 -16.78 -5.46
N ASN A 315 -30.36 -16.05 -4.37
CA ASN A 315 -29.93 -14.65 -4.37
C ASN A 315 -28.48 -14.53 -4.78
N LEU A 316 -28.15 -13.44 -5.47
CA LEU A 316 -26.78 -13.06 -5.75
C LEU A 316 -26.05 -12.75 -4.44
N SER A 317 -24.84 -13.28 -4.28
CA SER A 317 -24.00 -12.91 -3.15
C SER A 317 -23.42 -11.50 -3.33
N GLY A 318 -22.95 -10.90 -2.24
CA GLY A 318 -22.27 -9.61 -2.34
C GLY A 318 -21.06 -9.64 -3.27
N GLU A 319 -20.32 -10.75 -3.31
CA GLU A 319 -19.17 -10.93 -4.19
C GLU A 319 -19.56 -10.98 -5.67
N ASP A 320 -20.68 -11.65 -5.99
CA ASP A 320 -21.20 -11.68 -7.38
C ASP A 320 -21.53 -10.29 -7.89
N ILE A 321 -22.12 -9.45 -7.03
CA ILE A 321 -22.53 -8.08 -7.37
C ILE A 321 -21.33 -7.15 -7.51
N ARG A 322 -20.30 -7.36 -6.71
CA ARG A 322 -19.10 -6.51 -6.69
C ARG A 322 -17.98 -6.97 -7.63
N GLU A 323 -18.16 -8.05 -8.37
CA GLU A 323 -17.20 -8.45 -9.39
C GLU A 323 -17.06 -7.35 -10.46
N GLY A 324 -15.85 -6.84 -10.66
CA GLY A 324 -15.57 -5.74 -11.57
C GLY A 324 -16.03 -4.37 -11.08
N LEU A 325 -16.40 -4.23 -9.80
CA LEU A 325 -16.77 -2.96 -9.22
C LEU A 325 -15.52 -2.14 -8.84
N THR A 326 -15.50 -0.88 -9.23
CA THR A 326 -14.63 0.15 -8.64
C THR A 326 -15.51 1.11 -7.87
N ALA A 327 -15.26 1.29 -6.58
CA ALA A 327 -16.04 2.15 -5.70
C ALA A 327 -15.15 2.94 -4.73
N ILE A 328 -15.51 4.20 -4.53
CA ILE A 328 -14.94 5.09 -3.51
C ILE A 328 -16.05 5.42 -2.52
N ILE A 329 -15.79 5.19 -1.25
CA ILE A 329 -16.70 5.49 -0.14
C ILE A 329 -16.00 6.51 0.76
N SER A 330 -16.47 7.73 0.76
CA SER A 330 -15.94 8.81 1.59
C SER A 330 -16.99 9.21 2.63
N VAL A 331 -16.63 9.11 3.89
CA VAL A 331 -17.48 9.58 4.99
C VAL A 331 -16.76 10.68 5.77
N LYS A 332 -17.53 11.68 6.22
CA LYS A 332 -17.04 12.74 7.09
C LYS A 332 -17.83 12.69 8.39
N ILE A 333 -17.11 12.52 9.49
CA ILE A 333 -17.64 12.30 10.83
C ILE A 333 -16.94 13.27 11.79
N GLU A 334 -17.69 13.90 12.70
CA GLU A 334 -17.12 14.85 13.66
C GLU A 334 -16.20 14.15 14.68
N ASP A 335 -16.59 12.99 15.16
CA ASP A 335 -15.82 12.20 16.14
C ASP A 335 -15.64 10.75 15.64
N PRO A 336 -14.72 10.50 14.70
CA PRO A 336 -14.49 9.14 14.20
C PRO A 336 -13.72 8.29 15.22
N GLN A 337 -14.23 7.09 15.44
CA GLN A 337 -13.64 6.08 16.33
C GLN A 337 -12.98 5.01 15.47
N PHE A 338 -11.65 4.92 15.54
CA PHE A 338 -10.88 3.93 14.83
C PHE A 338 -10.44 2.79 15.74
N GLU A 339 -10.33 1.59 15.18
CA GLU A 339 -9.65 0.48 15.83
C GLU A 339 -8.13 0.71 15.73
N GLY A 340 -7.52 1.21 16.82
CA GLY A 340 -6.08 1.46 16.93
C GLY A 340 -5.59 2.83 16.45
N GLN A 341 -4.34 3.15 16.82
CA GLN A 341 -3.70 4.45 16.56
C GLN A 341 -3.44 4.72 15.07
N THR A 342 -3.26 3.70 14.28
CA THR A 342 -2.96 3.79 12.83
C THR A 342 -4.18 4.09 11.96
N LYS A 343 -5.38 4.25 12.56
CA LYS A 343 -6.63 4.64 11.90
C LYS A 343 -7.07 3.74 10.72
N GLN A 344 -6.68 2.47 10.73
CA GLN A 344 -6.87 1.57 9.59
C GLN A 344 -8.30 1.07 9.42
N LYS A 345 -9.12 1.09 10.48
CA LYS A 345 -10.48 0.57 10.46
C LYS A 345 -11.44 1.44 11.27
N LEU A 346 -12.58 1.81 10.66
CA LEU A 346 -13.62 2.61 11.33
C LEU A 346 -14.54 1.74 12.17
N GLY A 347 -14.80 2.16 13.44
CA GLY A 347 -15.67 1.47 14.38
C GLY A 347 -17.08 2.07 14.57
N ASN A 348 -17.30 3.32 14.16
CA ASN A 348 -18.56 4.05 14.38
C ASN A 348 -19.80 3.31 13.83
N SER A 349 -20.72 2.90 14.69
CA SER A 349 -21.94 2.18 14.26
C SER A 349 -22.89 3.01 13.41
N GLU A 350 -22.99 4.33 13.68
CA GLU A 350 -23.81 5.29 12.92
C GLU A 350 -23.37 5.40 11.46
N ALA A 351 -22.08 5.27 11.16
CA ALA A 351 -21.60 5.29 9.78
C ALA A 351 -22.15 4.14 8.94
N ARG A 352 -22.30 2.95 9.52
CA ARG A 352 -22.93 1.81 8.84
C ARG A 352 -24.37 2.12 8.44
N GLY A 353 -25.15 2.65 9.37
CA GLY A 353 -26.56 2.97 9.12
C GLY A 353 -26.75 4.12 8.13
N ALA A 354 -25.90 5.14 8.20
CA ALA A 354 -25.93 6.28 7.31
C ALA A 354 -25.61 5.87 5.87
N VAL A 355 -24.51 5.14 5.65
CA VAL A 355 -24.10 4.68 4.31
C VAL A 355 -25.14 3.70 3.74
N ASP A 356 -25.57 2.69 4.51
CA ASP A 356 -26.58 1.71 4.07
C ASP A 356 -27.86 2.43 3.59
N ASN A 357 -28.40 3.34 4.38
CA ASN A 357 -29.64 4.03 4.05
C ASN A 357 -29.51 4.96 2.83
N ILE A 358 -28.47 5.80 2.79
CA ILE A 358 -28.27 6.77 1.70
C ILE A 358 -28.04 6.03 0.38
N VAL A 359 -27.15 5.02 0.38
CA VAL A 359 -26.83 4.26 -0.83
C VAL A 359 -28.04 3.44 -1.28
N ALA A 360 -28.72 2.70 -0.39
CA ALA A 360 -29.87 1.89 -0.77
C ALA A 360 -30.99 2.71 -1.42
N ASN A 361 -31.35 3.85 -0.79
CA ASN A 361 -32.42 4.69 -1.30
C ASN A 361 -32.11 5.30 -2.67
N GLN A 362 -30.91 5.85 -2.83
CA GLN A 362 -30.54 6.51 -4.09
C GLN A 362 -30.24 5.49 -5.20
N LEU A 363 -29.66 4.33 -4.86
CA LEU A 363 -29.46 3.24 -5.80
C LEU A 363 -30.77 2.67 -6.31
N GLU A 364 -31.81 2.46 -5.43
CA GLU A 364 -33.11 2.01 -5.85
C GLU A 364 -33.71 2.95 -6.88
N ILE A 365 -33.71 4.27 -6.63
CA ILE A 365 -34.18 5.29 -7.55
C ILE A 365 -33.42 5.23 -8.88
N TYR A 366 -32.09 5.13 -8.80
CA TYR A 366 -31.23 5.07 -9.99
C TYR A 366 -31.56 3.85 -10.87
N LEU A 367 -31.70 2.66 -10.26
CA LEU A 367 -31.99 1.43 -11.00
C LEU A 367 -33.37 1.49 -11.69
N GLU A 368 -34.40 2.07 -11.05
CA GLU A 368 -35.72 2.28 -11.66
C GLU A 368 -35.66 3.27 -12.84
N GLN A 369 -34.81 4.30 -12.76
CA GLN A 369 -34.64 5.27 -13.84
C GLN A 369 -33.75 4.74 -14.97
N ASN A 370 -32.86 3.78 -14.70
CA ASN A 370 -31.86 3.26 -15.62
C ASN A 370 -31.94 1.72 -15.77
N PRO A 371 -33.06 1.17 -16.26
CA PRO A 371 -33.25 -0.28 -16.33
C PRO A 371 -32.26 -1.01 -17.23
N ALA A 372 -31.69 -0.32 -18.24
CA ALA A 372 -30.67 -0.89 -19.12
C ALA A 372 -29.35 -1.11 -18.36
N VAL A 373 -28.92 -0.16 -17.55
CA VAL A 373 -27.73 -0.26 -16.70
C VAL A 373 -27.95 -1.33 -15.63
N ALA A 374 -29.11 -1.31 -14.96
CA ALA A 374 -29.47 -2.32 -13.98
C ALA A 374 -29.36 -3.75 -14.54
N LYS A 375 -29.88 -3.96 -15.75
CA LYS A 375 -29.82 -5.24 -16.44
C LYS A 375 -28.38 -5.68 -16.70
N ILE A 376 -27.52 -4.78 -17.20
CA ILE A 376 -26.11 -5.08 -17.47
C ILE A 376 -25.39 -5.55 -16.19
N ILE A 377 -25.59 -4.84 -15.07
CA ILE A 377 -24.95 -5.17 -13.79
C ILE A 377 -25.44 -6.53 -13.28
N ILE A 378 -26.76 -6.76 -13.32
CA ILE A 378 -27.34 -8.03 -12.83
C ILE A 378 -26.91 -9.20 -13.73
N GLU A 379 -26.87 -9.04 -15.05
CA GLU A 379 -26.39 -10.09 -15.97
C GLU A 379 -24.91 -10.45 -15.68
N LYS A 380 -24.06 -9.46 -15.45
CA LYS A 380 -22.68 -9.70 -15.03
C LYS A 380 -22.63 -10.45 -13.69
N SER A 381 -23.42 -10.04 -12.72
CA SER A 381 -23.48 -10.68 -11.40
C SER A 381 -23.94 -12.15 -11.49
N VAL A 382 -24.91 -12.46 -12.36
CA VAL A 382 -25.34 -13.85 -12.63
C VAL A 382 -24.25 -14.67 -13.29
N LEU A 383 -23.46 -14.07 -14.19
CA LEU A 383 -22.29 -14.75 -14.80
C LEU A 383 -21.21 -15.03 -13.76
N SER A 384 -20.96 -14.08 -12.85
CA SER A 384 -20.05 -14.25 -11.71
C SER A 384 -20.50 -15.39 -10.80
N GLN A 385 -21.77 -15.42 -10.41
CA GLN A 385 -22.36 -16.50 -9.59
C GLN A 385 -22.12 -17.87 -10.23
N ARG A 386 -22.41 -18.01 -11.53
CA ARG A 386 -22.22 -19.27 -12.26
C ARG A 386 -20.73 -19.69 -12.28
N ALA A 387 -19.83 -18.74 -12.48
CA ALA A 387 -18.39 -19.00 -12.46
C ALA A 387 -17.91 -19.46 -11.09
N ARG A 388 -18.37 -18.81 -10.03
CA ARG A 388 -18.06 -19.16 -8.65
C ARG A 388 -18.60 -20.55 -8.28
N ASP A 389 -19.84 -20.86 -8.67
CA ASP A 389 -20.42 -22.18 -8.44
C ASP A 389 -19.66 -23.30 -9.20
N ALA A 390 -19.21 -23.01 -10.42
CA ALA A 390 -18.38 -23.93 -11.20
C ALA A 390 -17.01 -24.14 -10.53
N ALA A 391 -16.38 -23.06 -10.06
CA ALA A 391 -15.12 -23.12 -9.34
C ALA A 391 -15.25 -23.91 -8.03
N ARG A 392 -16.33 -23.70 -7.27
CA ARG A 392 -16.64 -24.44 -6.05
C ARG A 392 -16.78 -25.95 -6.33
N LYS A 393 -17.53 -26.33 -7.36
CA LYS A 393 -17.66 -27.75 -7.76
C LYS A 393 -16.31 -28.35 -8.14
N ALA A 394 -15.50 -27.64 -8.92
CA ALA A 394 -14.16 -28.11 -9.31
C ALA A 394 -13.25 -28.31 -8.08
N ARG A 395 -13.30 -27.38 -7.13
CA ARG A 395 -12.58 -27.47 -5.87
C ARG A 395 -13.01 -28.68 -5.04
N ASP A 396 -14.31 -28.87 -4.86
CA ASP A 396 -14.87 -29.97 -4.05
C ASP A 396 -14.52 -31.33 -4.67
N LEU A 397 -14.52 -31.45 -6.00
CA LEU A 397 -14.06 -32.65 -6.69
C LEU A 397 -12.57 -32.92 -6.45
N THR A 398 -11.75 -31.87 -6.46
CA THR A 398 -10.31 -32.00 -6.16
C THR A 398 -10.09 -32.41 -4.71
N ARG A 399 -10.79 -31.79 -3.74
CA ARG A 399 -10.70 -32.17 -2.32
C ARG A 399 -11.13 -33.61 -2.06
N ARG A 400 -12.19 -34.11 -2.71
CA ARG A 400 -12.63 -35.49 -2.60
C ARG A 400 -11.59 -36.47 -3.14
N LYS A 401 -10.96 -36.18 -4.27
CA LYS A 401 -9.86 -37.00 -4.81
C LYS A 401 -8.67 -36.99 -3.86
N THR A 402 -8.26 -35.84 -3.35
CA THR A 402 -7.14 -35.70 -2.42
C THR A 402 -7.41 -36.41 -1.07
N ALA A 403 -8.66 -36.42 -0.58
CA ALA A 403 -9.05 -37.12 0.63
C ALA A 403 -9.04 -38.65 0.46
N LEU A 404 -9.33 -39.14 -0.75
CA LEU A 404 -9.30 -40.58 -1.08
C LEU A 404 -7.87 -41.09 -1.34
N GLU A 405 -6.96 -40.23 -1.82
CA GLU A 405 -5.58 -40.60 -2.16
C GLU A 405 -4.57 -40.29 -1.03
N GLY A 406 -5.05 -39.86 0.15
CA GLY A 406 -4.20 -39.30 1.22
C GLY A 406 -3.54 -37.99 0.75
N MET A 407 -3.47 -36.96 1.58
CA MET A 407 -2.96 -35.61 1.20
C MET A 407 -1.63 -35.72 0.43
N SER A 408 -1.68 -36.07 -0.87
CA SER A 408 -0.48 -36.14 -1.70
C SER A 408 -0.09 -34.74 -2.15
N LEU A 409 1.09 -34.33 -1.72
CA LEU A 409 1.73 -33.11 -2.21
C LEU A 409 1.94 -33.19 -3.73
N PRO A 410 2.04 -32.05 -4.44
CA PRO A 410 2.31 -32.08 -5.88
C PRO A 410 3.52 -32.95 -6.20
N GLY A 411 3.41 -33.89 -7.12
CA GLY A 411 4.48 -34.83 -7.46
C GLY A 411 5.79 -34.18 -7.89
N LYS A 412 5.73 -32.90 -8.32
CA LYS A 412 6.91 -32.12 -8.68
C LYS A 412 7.55 -31.38 -7.48
N LEU A 413 6.88 -31.27 -6.36
CA LEU A 413 7.40 -30.64 -5.15
C LEU A 413 8.49 -31.52 -4.52
N ALA A 414 9.69 -30.99 -4.38
CA ALA A 414 10.71 -31.56 -3.51
C ALA A 414 10.60 -30.92 -2.12
N ASP A 415 9.81 -31.55 -1.24
CA ASP A 415 9.53 -31.02 0.10
C ASP A 415 10.75 -31.12 1.04
N CYS A 416 10.75 -30.34 2.12
CA CYS A 416 11.75 -30.41 3.18
C CYS A 416 11.36 -31.43 4.26
N MET A 417 12.34 -31.81 5.09
CA MET A 417 12.15 -32.83 6.12
C MET A 417 11.53 -32.27 7.41
N ASP A 418 11.87 -31.05 7.78
CA ASP A 418 11.33 -30.39 8.96
C ASP A 418 9.82 -30.13 8.78
N LYS A 419 9.07 -30.23 9.86
CA LYS A 419 7.62 -30.01 9.89
C LYS A 419 7.23 -28.71 10.59
N ASP A 420 8.19 -28.02 11.19
CA ASP A 420 8.01 -26.72 11.81
C ASP A 420 8.01 -25.62 10.72
N PRO A 421 6.85 -25.02 10.40
CA PRO A 421 6.77 -24.01 9.34
C PRO A 421 7.71 -22.82 9.56
N SER A 422 7.99 -22.46 10.82
CA SER A 422 8.83 -21.32 11.16
C SER A 422 10.28 -21.46 10.68
N LYS A 423 10.74 -22.69 10.47
CA LYS A 423 12.09 -23.04 10.00
C LYS A 423 12.13 -23.34 8.50
N CYS A 424 10.97 -23.58 7.89
CA CYS A 424 10.87 -24.04 6.51
C CYS A 424 10.71 -22.89 5.53
N GLU A 425 11.27 -23.06 4.35
CA GLU A 425 11.13 -22.14 3.23
C GLU A 425 10.94 -22.89 1.92
N ILE A 426 10.21 -22.28 0.98
CA ILE A 426 9.97 -22.86 -0.34
C ILE A 426 10.49 -21.94 -1.43
N TYR A 427 11.26 -22.49 -2.37
CA TYR A 427 11.68 -21.84 -3.58
C TYR A 427 10.76 -22.20 -4.74
N ILE A 428 10.19 -21.20 -5.37
CA ILE A 428 9.46 -21.33 -6.64
C ILE A 428 10.44 -21.04 -7.75
N VAL A 429 10.75 -22.06 -8.54
CA VAL A 429 11.85 -22.02 -9.51
C VAL A 429 11.31 -22.17 -10.94
N GLU A 430 11.86 -21.39 -11.86
CA GLU A 430 11.52 -21.47 -13.28
C GLU A 430 12.12 -22.72 -13.94
N GLY A 431 11.24 -23.55 -14.50
CA GLY A 431 11.61 -24.71 -15.31
C GLY A 431 12.17 -25.90 -14.55
N ASP A 432 12.21 -27.04 -15.23
CA ASP A 432 12.70 -28.29 -14.67
C ASP A 432 14.26 -28.30 -14.57
N SER A 433 14.97 -27.55 -15.44
CA SER A 433 16.45 -27.48 -15.44
C SER A 433 16.97 -26.80 -14.18
N ALA A 434 16.57 -25.53 -13.97
CA ALA A 434 16.93 -24.80 -12.73
C ALA A 434 16.38 -25.49 -11.49
N GLY A 435 15.17 -26.10 -11.58
CA GLY A 435 14.60 -26.93 -10.54
C GLY A 435 15.47 -28.15 -10.19
N GLY A 436 16.16 -28.74 -11.14
CA GLY A 436 17.12 -29.85 -10.93
C GLY A 436 18.34 -29.39 -10.15
N SER A 437 18.98 -28.29 -10.57
CA SER A 437 20.13 -27.67 -9.86
C SER A 437 19.75 -27.26 -8.46
N ALA A 438 18.59 -26.60 -8.26
CA ALA A 438 18.10 -26.17 -6.97
C ALA A 438 17.78 -27.37 -6.02
N LYS A 439 17.19 -28.44 -6.54
CA LYS A 439 16.96 -29.69 -5.76
C LYS A 439 18.26 -30.31 -5.26
N THR A 440 19.33 -30.19 -6.01
CA THR A 440 20.66 -30.71 -5.63
C THR A 440 21.34 -29.76 -4.63
N ALA A 441 21.24 -28.46 -4.85
CA ALA A 441 21.86 -27.41 -4.05
C ALA A 441 21.27 -27.28 -2.64
N ARG A 442 19.95 -27.44 -2.49
CA ARG A 442 19.18 -27.10 -1.28
C ARG A 442 19.59 -27.79 0.00
N SER A 443 19.35 -27.18 1.12
CA SER A 443 19.26 -27.89 2.41
C SER A 443 17.96 -28.71 2.44
N ARG A 444 18.09 -30.04 2.41
CA ARG A 444 16.93 -30.95 2.48
C ARG A 444 16.18 -30.84 3.81
N ALA A 445 16.84 -30.35 4.85
CA ALA A 445 16.20 -30.22 6.16
C ALA A 445 15.08 -29.17 6.14
N THR A 446 15.34 -27.99 5.59
CA THR A 446 14.47 -26.82 5.74
C THR A 446 14.02 -26.16 4.43
N GLN A 447 14.59 -26.54 3.28
CA GLN A 447 14.30 -25.91 1.99
C GLN A 447 13.53 -26.86 1.07
N ALA A 448 12.37 -26.42 0.59
CA ALA A 448 11.56 -27.08 -0.42
C ALA A 448 11.72 -26.42 -1.78
N ILE A 449 11.61 -27.19 -2.87
CA ILE A 449 11.68 -26.69 -4.25
C ILE A 449 10.42 -27.06 -5.00
N LEU A 450 9.76 -26.05 -5.60
CA LEU A 450 8.62 -26.22 -6.49
C LEU A 450 8.98 -25.67 -7.88
N PRO A 451 9.36 -26.51 -8.84
CA PRO A 451 9.58 -26.06 -10.21
C PRO A 451 8.25 -25.77 -10.90
N LEU A 452 8.19 -24.66 -11.64
CA LEU A 452 7.06 -24.28 -12.48
C LEU A 452 7.38 -24.55 -13.94
N ARG A 453 6.41 -25.04 -14.70
CA ARG A 453 6.58 -25.30 -16.15
C ARG A 453 6.15 -24.08 -16.96
N GLY A 454 7.11 -23.19 -17.20
CA GLY A 454 6.89 -21.97 -17.98
C GLY A 454 6.03 -20.92 -17.29
N LYS A 455 5.49 -20.00 -18.09
CA LYS A 455 4.66 -18.89 -17.62
C LYS A 455 3.34 -19.41 -17.06
N ILE A 456 3.02 -19.04 -15.83
CA ILE A 456 1.73 -19.37 -15.22
C ILE A 456 0.60 -18.53 -15.83
N LEU A 457 -0.65 -18.94 -15.58
CA LEU A 457 -1.82 -18.19 -15.98
C LEU A 457 -1.78 -16.77 -15.41
N ASN A 458 -1.98 -15.75 -16.27
CA ASN A 458 -2.20 -14.39 -15.80
C ASN A 458 -3.59 -14.29 -15.14
N VAL A 459 -3.62 -14.23 -13.81
CA VAL A 459 -4.86 -14.22 -13.04
C VAL A 459 -5.61 -12.91 -13.14
N GLU A 460 -4.97 -11.80 -13.53
CA GLU A 460 -5.63 -10.53 -13.77
C GLU A 460 -6.66 -10.62 -14.91
N LYS A 461 -6.43 -11.53 -15.88
CA LYS A 461 -7.26 -11.76 -17.06
C LYS A 461 -8.12 -13.01 -16.98
N ALA A 462 -8.14 -13.69 -15.83
CA ALA A 462 -8.72 -15.01 -15.73
C ALA A 462 -9.85 -15.08 -14.70
N ARG A 463 -10.93 -15.75 -15.09
CA ARG A 463 -12.02 -16.07 -14.16
C ARG A 463 -11.59 -17.13 -13.14
N LEU A 464 -12.23 -17.13 -12.00
CA LEU A 464 -11.91 -18.00 -10.86
C LEU A 464 -11.95 -19.51 -11.22
N ASP A 465 -12.87 -19.93 -12.08
CA ASP A 465 -12.97 -21.32 -12.53
C ASP A 465 -11.70 -21.76 -13.33
N ARG A 466 -11.15 -20.89 -14.15
CA ARG A 466 -9.89 -21.14 -14.86
C ARG A 466 -8.67 -21.14 -13.94
N ILE A 467 -8.68 -20.29 -12.95
CA ILE A 467 -7.61 -20.22 -11.93
C ILE A 467 -7.52 -21.56 -11.18
N TYR A 468 -8.65 -22.06 -10.68
CA TYR A 468 -8.70 -23.36 -10.03
C TYR A 468 -8.44 -24.55 -10.99
N ALA A 469 -8.64 -24.39 -12.31
CA ALA A 469 -8.32 -25.41 -13.30
C ALA A 469 -6.82 -25.49 -13.64
N ASN A 470 -6.07 -24.40 -13.43
CA ASN A 470 -4.65 -24.33 -13.78
C ASN A 470 -3.78 -25.22 -12.88
N ALA A 471 -2.96 -26.08 -13.49
CA ALA A 471 -2.15 -27.08 -12.77
C ALA A 471 -1.04 -26.45 -11.92
N GLU A 472 -0.40 -25.38 -12.41
CA GLU A 472 0.69 -24.69 -11.70
C GLU A 472 0.15 -23.97 -10.46
N ILE A 473 -0.98 -23.28 -10.60
CA ILE A 473 -1.66 -22.60 -9.50
C ILE A 473 -2.14 -23.62 -8.45
N LYS A 474 -2.73 -24.75 -8.87
CA LYS A 474 -3.11 -25.83 -7.94
C LYS A 474 -1.91 -26.35 -7.16
N ALA A 475 -0.78 -26.52 -7.84
CA ALA A 475 0.44 -27.01 -7.19
C ALA A 475 0.92 -26.02 -6.11
N MET A 476 0.87 -24.72 -6.35
CA MET A 476 1.22 -23.69 -5.37
C MET A 476 0.23 -23.67 -4.19
N ILE A 477 -1.07 -23.68 -4.45
CA ILE A 477 -2.11 -23.70 -3.40
C ILE A 477 -1.90 -24.92 -2.48
N THR A 478 -1.66 -26.09 -3.07
CA THR A 478 -1.44 -27.32 -2.31
C THR A 478 -0.11 -27.29 -1.54
N ALA A 479 0.96 -26.76 -2.15
CA ALA A 479 2.26 -26.67 -1.52
C ALA A 479 2.24 -25.72 -0.31
N PHE A 480 1.63 -24.54 -0.45
CA PHE A 480 1.55 -23.55 0.64
C PHE A 480 0.62 -23.99 1.76
N GLY A 481 -0.48 -24.69 1.43
CA GLY A 481 -1.46 -25.21 2.39
C GLY A 481 -2.52 -24.22 2.85
N THR A 482 -2.38 -22.92 2.53
CA THR A 482 -3.25 -21.83 3.03
C THR A 482 -4.63 -21.78 2.37
N GLY A 483 -4.83 -22.41 1.20
CA GLY A 483 -5.98 -22.10 0.35
C GLY A 483 -5.83 -20.73 -0.32
N ILE A 484 -6.87 -20.29 -1.02
CA ILE A 484 -6.97 -18.95 -1.65
C ILE A 484 -8.35 -18.36 -1.45
N HIS A 485 -8.46 -17.03 -1.60
CA HIS A 485 -9.73 -16.31 -1.53
C HIS A 485 -10.47 -16.56 -0.19
N GLU A 486 -11.76 -16.95 -0.22
CA GLU A 486 -12.56 -17.28 0.98
C GLU A 486 -11.99 -18.40 1.85
N ASP A 487 -11.23 -19.34 1.26
CA ASP A 487 -10.61 -20.46 1.97
C ASP A 487 -9.23 -20.14 2.53
N PHE A 488 -8.74 -18.91 2.32
CA PHE A 488 -7.41 -18.54 2.77
C PHE A 488 -7.31 -18.53 4.29
N ASP A 489 -6.35 -19.30 4.81
CA ASP A 489 -6.07 -19.42 6.23
C ASP A 489 -4.55 -19.42 6.45
N ILE A 490 -4.01 -18.29 6.89
CA ILE A 490 -2.57 -18.10 7.12
C ILE A 490 -2.00 -19.09 8.15
N SER A 491 -2.81 -19.54 9.12
CA SER A 491 -2.38 -20.46 10.16
C SER A 491 -1.98 -21.84 9.60
N LYS A 492 -2.37 -22.14 8.37
CA LYS A 492 -2.05 -23.38 7.66
C LYS A 492 -0.82 -23.27 6.76
N LEU A 493 -0.15 -22.10 6.77
CA LEU A 493 1.06 -21.90 5.97
C LEU A 493 2.16 -22.88 6.37
N ARG A 494 2.69 -23.60 5.38
CA ARG A 494 3.69 -24.66 5.59
C ARG A 494 5.13 -24.16 5.56
N TYR A 495 5.37 -22.93 5.06
CA TYR A 495 6.70 -22.36 4.88
C TYR A 495 6.72 -20.91 5.32
N ASN A 496 7.61 -20.55 6.23
CA ASN A 496 7.77 -19.16 6.70
C ASN A 496 8.22 -18.20 5.60
N LYS A 497 8.96 -18.68 4.59
CA LYS A 497 9.36 -17.89 3.43
C LYS A 497 8.95 -18.55 2.14
N ILE A 498 8.32 -17.78 1.26
CA ILE A 498 8.05 -18.12 -0.13
C ILE A 498 9.00 -17.29 -0.98
N ILE A 499 9.95 -17.96 -1.62
CA ILE A 499 11.04 -17.30 -2.33
C ILE A 499 10.86 -17.55 -3.83
N ILE A 500 10.63 -16.49 -4.58
CA ILE A 500 10.57 -16.52 -6.04
C ILE A 500 11.99 -16.46 -6.57
N MET A 501 12.40 -17.47 -7.32
CA MET A 501 13.74 -17.60 -7.89
C MET A 501 13.62 -17.89 -9.39
N THR A 502 13.69 -16.83 -10.19
CA THR A 502 13.57 -16.85 -11.65
C THR A 502 14.88 -16.43 -12.29
N ASP A 503 15.04 -16.71 -13.59
CA ASP A 503 16.18 -16.29 -14.37
C ASP A 503 16.31 -14.76 -14.42
N ALA A 504 17.53 -14.25 -14.60
CA ALA A 504 17.81 -12.81 -14.63
C ALA A 504 17.58 -12.22 -16.05
N ASP A 505 16.58 -12.70 -16.76
CA ASP A 505 16.19 -12.26 -18.09
C ASP A 505 14.75 -11.71 -18.12
N VAL A 506 14.29 -11.29 -19.30
CA VAL A 506 12.95 -10.70 -19.48
C VAL A 506 11.83 -11.72 -19.23
N ASP A 507 12.05 -13.00 -19.50
CA ASP A 507 11.07 -14.05 -19.26
C ASP A 507 10.95 -14.36 -17.77
N GLY A 508 12.08 -14.45 -17.05
CA GLY A 508 12.11 -14.61 -15.61
C GLY A 508 11.47 -13.43 -14.87
N ALA A 509 11.72 -12.20 -15.31
CA ALA A 509 11.05 -11.00 -14.79
C ALA A 509 9.52 -11.07 -15.00
N HIS A 510 9.06 -11.55 -16.15
CA HIS A 510 7.64 -11.74 -16.43
C HIS A 510 7.03 -12.84 -15.56
N ILE A 511 7.71 -13.96 -15.34
CA ILE A 511 7.24 -15.04 -14.45
C ILE A 511 7.14 -14.54 -13.02
N ALA A 512 8.14 -13.80 -12.52
CA ALA A 512 8.09 -13.18 -11.20
C ALA A 512 6.88 -12.23 -11.07
N THR A 513 6.60 -11.42 -12.09
CA THR A 513 5.43 -10.52 -12.11
C THR A 513 4.11 -11.30 -12.11
N LEU A 514 4.00 -12.39 -12.87
CA LEU A 514 2.81 -13.26 -12.84
C LEU A 514 2.58 -13.89 -11.45
N LEU A 515 3.66 -14.33 -10.80
CA LEU A 515 3.60 -14.88 -9.44
C LEU A 515 3.20 -13.83 -8.41
N LEU A 516 3.78 -12.63 -8.49
CA LEU A 516 3.40 -11.51 -7.63
C LEU A 516 1.94 -11.11 -7.85
N THR A 517 1.45 -11.11 -9.10
CA THR A 517 0.03 -10.86 -9.42
C THR A 517 -0.87 -11.89 -8.74
N PHE A 518 -0.51 -13.18 -8.82
CA PHE A 518 -1.26 -14.24 -8.17
C PHE A 518 -1.27 -14.09 -6.64
N LEU A 519 -0.12 -13.86 -6.02
CA LEU A 519 -0.01 -13.69 -4.57
C LEU A 519 -0.76 -12.45 -4.10
N TYR A 520 -0.64 -11.34 -4.81
CA TYR A 520 -1.32 -10.08 -4.48
C TYR A 520 -2.85 -10.23 -4.56
N ARG A 521 -3.38 -10.87 -5.62
CA ARG A 521 -4.84 -11.00 -5.83
C ARG A 521 -5.50 -12.05 -4.95
N PHE A 522 -4.81 -13.15 -4.63
CA PHE A 522 -5.41 -14.32 -4.00
C PHE A 522 -4.86 -14.69 -2.63
N MET A 523 -3.71 -14.14 -2.28
CA MET A 523 -3.03 -14.41 -1.00
C MET A 523 -2.34 -13.15 -0.44
N PRO A 524 -2.99 -11.95 -0.40
CA PRO A 524 -2.35 -10.70 -0.02
C PRO A 524 -1.74 -10.74 1.39
N GLU A 525 -2.32 -11.50 2.30
CA GLU A 525 -1.81 -11.66 3.67
C GLU A 525 -0.39 -12.25 3.72
N LEU A 526 0.01 -13.05 2.74
CA LEU A 526 1.39 -13.54 2.65
C LEU A 526 2.40 -12.41 2.41
N ILE A 527 1.99 -11.38 1.66
CA ILE A 527 2.82 -10.19 1.41
C ILE A 527 2.81 -9.29 2.64
N LYS A 528 1.62 -8.99 3.19
CA LYS A 528 1.44 -8.11 4.36
C LYS A 528 2.22 -8.61 5.57
N GLN A 529 2.18 -9.91 5.85
CA GLN A 529 2.91 -10.51 6.96
C GLN A 529 4.39 -10.79 6.66
N GLY A 530 4.85 -10.50 5.43
CA GLY A 530 6.25 -10.52 5.06
C GLY A 530 6.82 -11.91 4.79
N HIS A 531 6.00 -12.80 4.24
CA HIS A 531 6.41 -14.16 3.87
C HIS A 531 6.96 -14.27 2.44
N VAL A 532 6.82 -13.24 1.59
CA VAL A 532 7.19 -13.28 0.17
C VAL A 532 8.51 -12.58 -0.09
N TYR A 533 9.40 -13.24 -0.82
CA TYR A 533 10.73 -12.76 -1.16
C TYR A 533 11.07 -13.03 -2.62
N LEU A 534 11.93 -12.18 -3.19
CA LEU A 534 12.61 -12.42 -4.46
C LEU A 534 14.07 -12.79 -4.17
N ALA A 535 14.54 -13.91 -4.70
CA ALA A 535 15.96 -14.24 -4.68
C ALA A 535 16.72 -13.36 -5.66
N LYS A 536 17.91 -12.89 -5.26
CA LYS A 536 18.79 -12.13 -6.11
C LYS A 536 20.05 -12.95 -6.40
N PRO A 537 20.07 -13.74 -7.50
CA PRO A 537 21.28 -14.44 -7.92
C PRO A 537 22.32 -13.43 -8.44
N PRO A 538 23.64 -13.76 -8.46
CA PRO A 538 24.65 -12.92 -9.04
C PRO A 538 24.45 -12.84 -10.57
N LEU A 539 24.76 -11.68 -11.14
CA LEU A 539 24.77 -11.45 -12.59
C LEU A 539 26.09 -11.84 -13.25
N PHE A 540 27.19 -11.74 -12.50
CA PHE A 540 28.54 -12.00 -13.02
C PHE A 540 29.33 -12.89 -12.07
N LYS A 541 30.11 -13.80 -12.69
CA LYS A 541 31.20 -14.54 -12.07
C LYS A 541 32.52 -14.03 -12.63
N ILE A 542 33.44 -13.65 -11.76
CA ILE A 542 34.76 -13.18 -12.12
C ILE A 542 35.78 -14.14 -11.51
N GLU A 543 36.59 -14.78 -12.33
CA GLU A 543 37.63 -15.70 -11.88
C GLU A 543 39.02 -15.09 -12.16
N ARG A 544 39.83 -15.00 -11.11
CA ARG A 544 41.22 -14.57 -11.19
C ARG A 544 42.11 -15.39 -10.25
N ASN A 545 43.17 -15.95 -10.77
CA ASN A 545 44.14 -16.74 -9.99
C ASN A 545 43.49 -17.83 -9.13
N LYS A 546 42.50 -18.54 -9.67
CA LYS A 546 41.68 -19.55 -8.97
C LYS A 546 40.78 -19.01 -7.84
N LYS A 547 40.71 -17.69 -7.65
CA LYS A 547 39.72 -17.08 -6.78
C LYS A 547 38.49 -16.67 -7.60
N VAL A 548 37.32 -16.93 -7.06
CA VAL A 548 36.03 -16.60 -7.66
C VAL A 548 35.42 -15.45 -6.89
N TYR A 549 34.90 -14.46 -7.63
CA TYR A 549 34.16 -13.32 -7.12
C TYR A 549 32.80 -13.30 -7.82
N TYR A 550 31.76 -12.89 -7.11
CA TYR A 550 30.42 -12.75 -7.65
C TYR A 550 30.00 -11.29 -7.56
N ALA A 551 29.37 -10.76 -8.61
CA ALA A 551 28.84 -9.42 -8.64
C ALA A 551 27.34 -9.46 -8.97
N TYR A 552 26.54 -8.70 -8.24
CA TYR A 552 25.09 -8.64 -8.34
C TYR A 552 24.59 -7.41 -9.12
N SER A 553 25.54 -6.58 -9.60
CA SER A 553 25.28 -5.43 -10.46
C SER A 553 26.53 -5.12 -11.30
N GLU A 554 26.35 -4.35 -12.40
CA GLU A 554 27.48 -3.86 -13.20
C GLU A 554 28.41 -2.96 -12.39
N LYS A 555 27.85 -2.14 -11.47
CA LYS A 555 28.62 -1.30 -10.57
C LYS A 555 29.52 -2.13 -9.65
N GLU A 556 28.98 -3.16 -9.05
CA GLU A 556 29.73 -4.07 -8.19
C GLU A 556 30.80 -4.84 -8.98
N GLN A 557 30.50 -5.24 -10.22
CA GLN A 557 31.50 -5.82 -11.13
C GLN A 557 32.66 -4.85 -11.38
N ASP A 558 32.37 -3.58 -11.64
CA ASP A 558 33.39 -2.56 -11.84
C ASP A 558 34.22 -2.30 -10.59
N GLU A 559 33.60 -2.28 -9.42
CA GLU A 559 34.28 -2.15 -8.12
C GLU A 559 35.24 -3.32 -7.89
N ILE A 560 34.79 -4.56 -8.10
CA ILE A 560 35.63 -5.77 -7.99
C ILE A 560 36.79 -5.71 -8.99
N LEU A 561 36.54 -5.36 -10.26
CA LEU A 561 37.59 -5.26 -11.28
C LEU A 561 38.60 -4.16 -10.98
N ASN A 562 38.21 -3.06 -10.35
CA ASN A 562 39.12 -2.01 -9.89
C ASN A 562 40.01 -2.49 -8.74
N GLU A 563 39.46 -3.31 -7.84
CA GLU A 563 40.19 -3.86 -6.69
C GLU A 563 41.21 -4.93 -7.13
N ILE A 564 40.79 -5.89 -7.97
CA ILE A 564 41.64 -7.01 -8.38
C ILE A 564 42.52 -6.71 -9.59
N GLY A 565 42.26 -5.58 -10.31
CA GLY A 565 42.94 -5.17 -11.55
C GLY A 565 42.20 -5.59 -12.83
N ARG A 566 42.22 -4.70 -13.82
CA ARG A 566 41.53 -4.88 -15.13
C ARG A 566 42.43 -5.50 -16.21
N ASP A 567 43.40 -6.32 -15.85
CA ASP A 567 44.27 -6.98 -16.80
C ASP A 567 43.60 -8.22 -17.47
N GLY A 568 44.20 -8.71 -18.56
CA GLY A 568 43.63 -9.81 -19.37
C GLY A 568 43.56 -11.19 -18.69
N ASN A 569 43.91 -11.27 -17.37
CA ASN A 569 43.86 -12.50 -16.59
C ASN A 569 42.52 -12.73 -15.89
N ASN A 570 41.55 -11.84 -16.07
CA ASN A 570 40.20 -11.98 -15.53
C ASN A 570 39.31 -12.77 -16.47
N ARG A 571 38.71 -13.85 -15.99
CA ARG A 571 37.68 -14.61 -16.70
C ARG A 571 36.34 -14.15 -16.18
N ILE A 572 35.59 -13.43 -17.03
CA ILE A 572 34.28 -12.89 -16.67
C ILE A 572 33.22 -13.73 -17.39
N GLN A 573 32.27 -14.26 -16.63
CA GLN A 573 31.09 -14.95 -17.13
C GLN A 573 29.85 -14.16 -16.66
N ARG A 574 28.99 -13.77 -17.60
CA ARG A 574 27.65 -13.25 -17.28
C ARG A 574 26.67 -14.42 -17.26
N TYR A 575 25.93 -14.56 -16.15
CA TYR A 575 24.87 -15.54 -16.05
C TYR A 575 23.60 -14.99 -16.70
N LYS A 576 23.02 -15.76 -17.60
CA LYS A 576 21.71 -15.46 -18.24
C LYS A 576 20.57 -16.18 -17.57
N GLY A 577 20.83 -17.32 -16.95
CA GLY A 577 19.85 -18.10 -16.23
C GLY A 577 20.43 -18.97 -15.14
N LEU A 578 19.60 -19.37 -14.20
CA LEU A 578 19.95 -20.22 -13.04
C LEU A 578 20.44 -21.62 -13.47
N GLY A 579 20.03 -22.06 -14.65
CA GLY A 579 20.47 -23.33 -15.24
C GLY A 579 21.93 -23.36 -15.66
N GLU A 580 22.60 -22.19 -15.74
CA GLU A 580 24.04 -22.07 -16.03
C GLU A 580 24.91 -22.24 -14.78
N MET A 581 24.28 -22.22 -13.59
CA MET A 581 24.97 -22.44 -12.32
C MET A 581 24.96 -23.92 -11.96
N ASP A 582 26.10 -24.44 -11.52
CA ASP A 582 26.12 -25.72 -10.85
C ASP A 582 25.51 -25.62 -9.42
N ALA A 583 25.26 -26.76 -8.79
CA ALA A 583 24.56 -26.81 -7.52
C ALA A 583 25.35 -26.11 -6.40
N GLU A 584 26.69 -26.15 -6.44
CA GLU A 584 27.54 -25.53 -5.42
C GLU A 584 27.51 -24.01 -5.57
N GLN A 585 27.61 -23.47 -6.77
CA GLN A 585 27.49 -22.04 -7.05
C GLN A 585 26.12 -21.51 -6.67
N LEU A 586 25.05 -22.24 -6.99
CA LEU A 586 23.69 -21.85 -6.64
C LEU A 586 23.47 -21.84 -5.12
N TRP A 587 24.04 -22.81 -4.40
CA TRP A 587 24.02 -22.83 -2.95
C TRP A 587 24.73 -21.61 -2.37
N GLU A 588 26.01 -21.44 -2.70
CA GLU A 588 26.87 -20.40 -2.13
C GLU A 588 26.40 -18.96 -2.35
N THR A 589 25.71 -18.70 -3.47
CA THR A 589 25.35 -17.34 -3.88
C THR A 589 23.88 -17.00 -3.61
N THR A 590 22.98 -18.02 -3.66
CA THR A 590 21.53 -17.75 -3.77
C THR A 590 20.69 -18.51 -2.75
N MET A 591 21.14 -19.67 -2.26
CA MET A 591 20.34 -20.52 -1.38
C MET A 591 20.85 -20.63 0.04
N ASP A 592 22.14 -20.40 0.30
CA ASP A 592 22.72 -20.42 1.64
C ASP A 592 22.11 -19.28 2.49
N PRO A 593 21.41 -19.57 3.57
CA PRO A 593 20.80 -18.55 4.42
C PRO A 593 21.75 -17.50 4.97
N GLU A 594 23.06 -17.82 5.10
CA GLU A 594 24.07 -16.91 5.63
C GLU A 594 24.65 -15.96 4.57
N ARG A 595 24.55 -16.28 3.28
CA ARG A 595 25.21 -15.55 2.18
C ARG A 595 24.29 -14.96 1.15
N ARG A 596 23.11 -15.55 0.97
CA ARG A 596 22.14 -15.17 -0.07
C ARG A 596 21.59 -13.76 0.14
N ILE A 597 21.21 -13.12 -0.94
CA ILE A 597 20.49 -11.85 -0.94
C ILE A 597 19.01 -12.13 -1.26
N LEU A 598 18.13 -11.78 -0.33
CA LEU A 598 16.68 -11.84 -0.52
C LEU A 598 16.08 -10.43 -0.46
N LEU A 599 15.30 -10.10 -1.46
CA LEU A 599 14.51 -8.86 -1.49
C LEU A 599 13.12 -9.18 -0.94
N LYS A 600 12.78 -8.63 0.21
CA LYS A 600 11.45 -8.78 0.81
C LYS A 600 10.43 -8.00 -0.02
N VAL A 601 9.34 -8.66 -0.41
CA VAL A 601 8.22 -7.99 -1.06
C VAL A 601 7.40 -7.30 0.02
N VAL A 602 7.22 -6.00 -0.12
CA VAL A 602 6.43 -5.18 0.79
C VAL A 602 5.29 -4.51 0.03
N MET A 603 4.19 -4.29 0.71
CA MET A 603 3.04 -3.58 0.18
C MET A 603 2.70 -2.44 1.13
N ASP A 604 2.58 -1.25 0.60
CA ASP A 604 2.07 -0.12 1.34
C ASP A 604 0.53 -0.10 1.21
N GLU A 605 -0.14 -0.32 2.33
CA GLU A 605 -1.60 -0.35 2.38
C GLU A 605 -2.22 1.03 2.18
N GLU A 606 -1.48 2.09 2.49
CA GLU A 606 -1.94 3.48 2.30
C GLU A 606 -2.00 3.87 0.81
N THR A 607 -1.25 3.17 -0.06
CA THR A 607 -1.24 3.38 -1.51
C THR A 607 -1.89 2.24 -2.29
N SER A 608 -2.78 1.48 -1.66
CA SER A 608 -3.40 0.27 -2.25
C SER A 608 -4.10 0.53 -3.58
N SER A 609 -4.73 1.69 -3.77
CA SER A 609 -5.39 2.07 -5.02
C SER A 609 -4.42 2.16 -6.20
N GLU A 610 -3.20 2.66 -5.98
CA GLU A 610 -2.16 2.77 -7.00
C GLU A 610 -1.49 1.42 -7.29
N VAL A 611 -1.33 0.59 -6.25
CA VAL A 611 -0.84 -0.79 -6.43
C VAL A 611 -1.81 -1.57 -7.32
N ASP A 612 -3.11 -1.49 -7.05
CA ASP A 612 -4.15 -2.09 -7.88
C ASP A 612 -4.11 -1.57 -9.33
N LEU A 613 -4.01 -0.25 -9.50
CA LEU A 613 -3.92 0.36 -10.82
C LEU A 613 -2.67 -0.08 -11.56
N THR A 614 -1.54 -0.24 -10.87
CA THR A 614 -0.28 -0.73 -11.45
C THR A 614 -0.44 -2.15 -11.97
N PHE A 615 -1.00 -3.07 -11.18
CA PHE A 615 -1.27 -4.44 -11.65
C PHE A 615 -2.25 -4.45 -12.83
N LYS A 616 -3.32 -3.67 -12.80
CA LYS A 616 -4.26 -3.54 -13.92
C LYS A 616 -3.59 -3.00 -15.19
N THR A 617 -2.74 -1.99 -15.05
CA THR A 617 -2.02 -1.38 -16.18
C THR A 617 -1.04 -2.36 -16.79
N LEU A 618 -0.22 -3.03 -15.98
CA LEU A 618 0.83 -3.93 -16.45
C LEU A 618 0.28 -5.29 -16.90
N MET A 619 -0.71 -5.84 -16.19
CA MET A 619 -1.17 -7.21 -16.35
C MET A 619 -2.59 -7.31 -16.95
N GLY A 620 -3.32 -6.20 -17.06
CA GLY A 620 -4.68 -6.16 -17.62
C GLY A 620 -4.75 -6.32 -19.13
N ASP A 621 -5.96 -6.33 -19.69
CA ASP A 621 -6.21 -6.58 -21.11
C ASP A 621 -5.89 -5.39 -22.02
N LYS A 622 -6.05 -4.15 -21.54
CA LYS A 622 -5.78 -2.96 -22.35
C LYS A 622 -4.29 -2.77 -22.60
N VAL A 623 -3.95 -2.51 -23.87
CA VAL A 623 -2.57 -2.31 -24.33
C VAL A 623 -2.14 -0.85 -24.16
N GLU A 624 -3.04 0.11 -24.45
CA GLU A 624 -2.75 1.54 -24.42
C GLU A 624 -2.18 2.02 -23.08
N PRO A 625 -2.81 1.77 -21.92
CA PRO A 625 -2.27 2.23 -20.64
C PRO A 625 -0.88 1.65 -20.33
N ARG A 626 -0.61 0.42 -20.81
CA ARG A 626 0.70 -0.22 -20.65
C ARG A 626 1.75 0.43 -21.55
N ARG A 627 1.38 0.81 -22.77
CA ARG A 627 2.26 1.52 -23.69
C ARG A 627 2.61 2.90 -23.14
N GLU A 628 1.62 3.65 -22.68
CA GLU A 628 1.81 4.95 -22.04
C GLU A 628 2.75 4.84 -20.83
N PHE A 629 2.54 3.84 -19.96
CA PHE A 629 3.42 3.57 -18.83
C PHE A 629 4.87 3.32 -19.26
N ILE A 630 5.08 2.52 -20.32
CA ILE A 630 6.42 2.25 -20.86
C ILE A 630 7.06 3.53 -21.42
N GLU A 631 6.33 4.32 -22.21
CA GLU A 631 6.82 5.56 -22.80
C GLU A 631 7.20 6.60 -21.73
N GLU A 632 6.37 6.76 -20.70
CA GLU A 632 6.64 7.68 -19.58
C GLU A 632 7.88 7.29 -18.76
N ASN A 633 8.10 5.98 -18.59
CA ASN A 633 9.16 5.45 -17.74
C ASN A 633 10.43 5.05 -18.51
N ALA A 634 10.41 4.98 -19.86
CA ALA A 634 11.54 4.54 -20.67
C ALA A 634 12.84 5.32 -20.40
N ARG A 635 12.74 6.63 -20.15
CA ARG A 635 13.88 7.50 -19.81
C ARG A 635 14.59 7.16 -18.50
N TYR A 636 13.95 6.39 -17.62
CA TYR A 636 14.51 5.99 -16.33
C TYR A 636 15.17 4.61 -16.38
N VAL A 637 14.98 3.87 -17.48
CA VAL A 637 15.60 2.55 -17.68
C VAL A 637 17.08 2.75 -17.98
N LYS A 638 17.94 2.25 -17.09
CA LYS A 638 19.39 2.36 -17.21
C LYS A 638 20.04 1.14 -17.86
N ASN A 639 19.40 -0.03 -17.75
CA ASN A 639 19.92 -1.30 -18.23
C ASN A 639 18.88 -1.94 -19.16
N LEU A 640 19.03 -1.73 -20.46
CA LEU A 640 18.31 -2.51 -21.48
C LEU A 640 19.17 -3.73 -21.79
N ASP A 641 18.63 -4.92 -21.58
CA ASP A 641 19.24 -6.15 -22.07
C ASP A 641 18.92 -6.26 -23.57
N ILE A 642 19.82 -5.68 -24.41
CA ILE A 642 19.70 -5.67 -25.88
C ILE A 642 20.55 -6.80 -26.42
#